data_c2da4ab713accb55b9996e93aae30df2
#
_entry.id   c2da4ab713accb55b9996e93aae30df2
#
_cell.length_a   1.000
_cell.length_b   1.000
_cell.length_c   1.000
_cell.angle_alpha   90.00
_cell.angle_beta   90.00
_cell.angle_gamma   90.00
#
_symmetry.space_group_name_H-M   'P 1'
#
loop_
_entity.id
_entity.type
_entity.pdbx_description
1 polymer ?
#
loop_
_entity_poly.entity_id
_entity_poly.type
_entity_poly.pdbx_seq_one_letter_code
_entity_poly.pdbx_strand_id
1 'polypeptide(L)'
;MVFALLSFAYFYPADTEGRILAQHDAVAGIGAGKEAKDYYERTGESTRWTNALFSGMPTYQLAPSYRSVRVLDLVQQVYRLFLPTYVWYVFVMLLGFYILLRAFDFRVWMAMLGAVIWAFSSYFFIIIAAGHIWKFVTLAYVPPTIAGMVLVYRGRYVAGGWVTALFVALQIAANHVQMSYYFLFVMLFMAVAYGVDAWRRKAVPAFLKGTAVLVVAALLGVCMNLSNLYHTYQYSKESMRGKSELVKPNAANQTGSGLERDYITQWSYGIGETFSLLVPNVKGGASVPLAGNEVAMQKANPDYLMLYRQLGQYWGEQPGTAGPVYVGAFVLFLFVLGCFLVKGPLKWALVGATLFSILLSWGKNFMPLTDFFIDYVPMYNKFRAVSSILVIAEFTIPLLAVMALDEIIRHPAAVKERKVAVAVSLGLTGGVSLLFAVAPTLFFPSFLSGMELDALQRGLPANQLAPIVMNLSEMRAAIFTADAWRSLWIILLGVALTALYVYGRLKAVPTIAVLTLLCLVDMWGVNKRYLYDGQFVEKGTEMQPFAQPTETDRWILEDKDPDYRVLNLASNTFNENNTSYWHKSIGGYHAAKLRRYQELIEEHISGEMNTLFAEVPAAGGDMDSVDASKLPVLNMLNTRYFIFPLKDGATVPIRNPHALGNAWFVDEVLTVANANEEIAALHRVNPARTAVVADSFAALVGQAVPADSLASVILTAYQPNALAYEVTSATGGVVVFSEIYYPGWRAYLDGKPVEHGRADYVLRAMQVPAGRHQVEFVFDPQSLHTTERIAYTAFGLLLAGAVIAVGAAVRKKRIQENCQTKNS
;
A
#
# COMPACT_ATOMS: atom_id res chain seq x y z
N MET A 1 13.99 25.07 -10.50
CA MET A 1 15.38 25.09 -9.97
C MET A 1 15.40 24.93 -8.44
N VAL A 2 14.79 25.81 -7.63
CA VAL A 2 14.81 25.72 -6.15
C VAL A 2 14.32 24.35 -5.65
N PHE A 3 13.21 23.82 -6.16
CA PHE A 3 12.67 22.52 -5.75
C PHE A 3 13.62 21.37 -6.07
N ALA A 4 14.26 21.37 -7.24
CA ALA A 4 15.26 20.36 -7.59
C ALA A 4 16.47 20.42 -6.65
N LEU A 5 16.99 21.63 -6.40
CA LEU A 5 18.12 21.83 -5.49
C LEU A 5 17.79 21.35 -4.06
N LEU A 6 16.59 21.65 -3.56
CA LEU A 6 16.14 21.21 -2.25
C LEU A 6 16.02 19.69 -2.16
N SER A 7 15.52 19.05 -3.24
CA SER A 7 15.40 17.60 -3.33
C SER A 7 16.76 16.91 -3.38
N PHE A 8 17.71 17.43 -4.14
CA PHE A 8 19.11 16.96 -4.14
C PHE A 8 19.76 17.12 -2.77
N ALA A 9 19.60 18.30 -2.14
CA ALA A 9 20.18 18.55 -0.81
C ALA A 9 19.72 17.57 0.26
N TYR A 10 18.46 17.10 0.18
CA TYR A 10 17.94 16.14 1.15
C TYR A 10 18.60 14.76 1.01
N PHE A 11 18.85 14.29 -0.20
CA PHE A 11 19.41 12.97 -0.49
C PHE A 11 20.93 12.97 -0.70
N TYR A 12 21.59 14.12 -0.56
CA TYR A 12 23.06 14.18 -0.56
C TYR A 12 23.64 13.55 0.73
N PRO A 13 24.70 12.71 0.67
CA PRO A 13 25.48 12.33 -0.52
C PRO A 13 24.96 11.08 -1.24
N ALA A 14 23.96 10.37 -0.70
CA ALA A 14 23.51 9.08 -1.21
C ALA A 14 23.16 9.10 -2.72
N ASP A 15 22.51 10.17 -3.20
CA ASP A 15 22.15 10.30 -4.61
C ASP A 15 23.36 10.45 -5.53
N THR A 16 24.35 11.27 -5.13
CA THR A 16 25.56 11.48 -5.92
C THR A 16 26.50 10.28 -5.91
N GLU A 17 26.44 9.44 -4.90
CA GLU A 17 27.19 8.19 -4.79
C GLU A 17 26.43 7.01 -5.42
N GLY A 18 25.22 7.22 -5.92
CA GLY A 18 24.40 6.19 -6.54
C GLY A 18 23.92 5.13 -5.56
N ARG A 19 23.88 5.43 -4.26
CA ARG A 19 23.37 4.52 -3.23
C ARG A 19 21.85 4.40 -3.27
N ILE A 20 21.32 3.29 -2.78
CA ILE A 20 19.90 2.94 -2.77
C ILE A 20 19.43 2.59 -1.37
N LEU A 21 18.13 2.71 -1.13
CA LEU A 21 17.51 2.22 0.10
C LEU A 21 17.38 0.69 0.06
N ALA A 22 17.85 0.02 1.11
CA ALA A 22 17.60 -1.40 1.33
C ALA A 22 16.20 -1.58 1.92
N GLN A 23 15.23 -1.88 1.06
CA GLN A 23 13.82 -1.95 1.43
C GLN A 23 13.32 -3.38 1.30
N HIS A 24 12.72 -3.92 2.36
CA HIS A 24 12.18 -5.29 2.36
C HIS A 24 11.19 -5.54 1.22
N ASP A 25 10.22 -4.63 1.01
CA ASP A 25 9.22 -4.78 -0.05
C ASP A 25 9.83 -4.74 -1.48
N ALA A 26 10.93 -3.98 -1.66
CA ALA A 26 11.62 -3.94 -2.95
C ALA A 26 12.33 -5.27 -3.24
N VAL A 27 13.03 -5.81 -2.25
CA VAL A 27 13.70 -7.13 -2.34
C VAL A 27 12.68 -8.24 -2.55
N ALA A 28 11.59 -8.24 -1.77
CA ALA A 28 10.49 -9.19 -1.94
C ALA A 28 9.87 -9.11 -3.34
N GLY A 29 9.74 -7.89 -3.89
CA GLY A 29 9.26 -7.67 -5.25
C GLY A 29 10.16 -8.28 -6.34
N ILE A 30 11.48 -8.30 -6.13
CA ILE A 30 12.44 -8.94 -7.04
C ILE A 30 12.20 -10.46 -7.08
N GLY A 31 12.10 -11.10 -5.91
CA GLY A 31 11.83 -12.53 -5.82
C GLY A 31 10.52 -12.92 -6.46
N ALA A 32 9.44 -12.23 -6.12
CA ALA A 32 8.11 -12.49 -6.68
C ALA A 32 8.01 -12.25 -8.20
N GLY A 33 8.77 -11.29 -8.72
CA GLY A 33 8.73 -10.89 -10.13
C GLY A 33 9.61 -11.68 -11.08
N LYS A 34 10.47 -12.57 -10.57
CA LYS A 34 11.50 -13.25 -11.36
C LYS A 34 10.93 -14.06 -12.53
N GLU A 35 9.98 -14.94 -12.30
CA GLU A 35 9.37 -15.76 -13.34
C GLU A 35 8.72 -14.90 -14.44
N ALA A 36 7.99 -13.87 -14.06
CA ALA A 36 7.35 -12.96 -15.02
C ALA A 36 8.39 -12.17 -15.84
N LYS A 37 9.51 -11.77 -15.21
CA LYS A 37 10.61 -11.11 -15.87
C LYS A 37 11.31 -12.03 -16.87
N ASP A 38 11.65 -13.26 -16.48
CA ASP A 38 12.29 -14.26 -17.34
C ASP A 38 11.41 -14.60 -18.53
N TYR A 39 10.09 -14.71 -18.31
CA TYR A 39 9.14 -14.90 -19.39
C TYR A 39 9.16 -13.73 -20.39
N TYR A 40 9.15 -12.49 -19.89
CA TYR A 40 9.22 -11.31 -20.74
C TYR A 40 10.55 -11.20 -21.51
N GLU A 41 11.67 -11.49 -20.88
CA GLU A 41 13.00 -11.46 -21.52
C GLU A 41 13.12 -12.48 -22.64
N ARG A 42 12.47 -13.64 -22.49
CA ARG A 42 12.48 -14.71 -23.49
C ARG A 42 11.50 -14.49 -24.64
N THR A 43 10.31 -13.95 -24.36
CA THR A 43 9.20 -13.90 -25.32
C THR A 43 8.88 -12.50 -25.83
N GLY A 44 9.28 -11.45 -25.10
CA GLY A 44 8.84 -10.07 -25.33
C GLY A 44 7.40 -9.79 -24.88
N GLU A 45 6.73 -10.76 -24.25
CA GLU A 45 5.35 -10.66 -23.80
C GLU A 45 5.24 -10.68 -22.28
N SER A 46 4.25 -9.99 -21.73
CA SER A 46 3.99 -9.99 -20.29
C SER A 46 3.02 -11.10 -19.93
N THR A 47 3.41 -12.01 -19.05
CA THR A 47 2.49 -13.00 -18.48
C THR A 47 1.51 -12.36 -17.52
N ARG A 48 0.29 -12.92 -17.44
CA ARG A 48 -0.75 -12.50 -16.47
C ARG A 48 -0.89 -13.49 -15.31
N TRP A 49 -0.05 -14.55 -15.31
CA TRP A 49 0.00 -15.56 -14.28
C TRP A 49 1.44 -15.84 -13.87
N THR A 50 1.65 -16.21 -12.62
CA THR A 50 2.92 -16.71 -12.10
C THR A 50 2.69 -17.90 -11.20
N ASN A 51 3.60 -18.89 -11.25
CA ASN A 51 3.66 -20.01 -10.32
C ASN A 51 4.77 -19.86 -9.27
N ALA A 52 5.49 -18.73 -9.27
CA ALA A 52 6.63 -18.49 -8.39
C ALA A 52 6.27 -18.47 -6.90
N LEU A 53 5.02 -18.10 -6.54
CA LEU A 53 4.58 -18.01 -5.14
C LEU A 53 3.15 -18.50 -4.97
N PHE A 54 2.83 -19.02 -3.76
CA PHE A 54 1.51 -19.54 -3.39
C PHE A 54 0.96 -20.58 -4.37
N SER A 55 1.84 -21.40 -4.95
CA SER A 55 1.51 -22.41 -5.96
C SER A 55 0.85 -21.86 -7.23
N GLY A 56 0.70 -20.57 -7.37
CA GLY A 56 0.16 -19.91 -8.55
C GLY A 56 -0.83 -18.79 -8.24
N MET A 57 -0.66 -17.64 -8.91
CA MET A 57 -1.57 -16.49 -8.77
C MET A 57 -1.47 -15.53 -9.97
N PRO A 58 -2.51 -14.72 -10.22
CA PRO A 58 -2.43 -13.65 -11.22
C PRO A 58 -1.38 -12.58 -10.89
N THR A 59 -0.72 -12.04 -11.93
CA THR A 59 0.29 -10.97 -11.77
C THR A 59 -0.29 -9.57 -11.67
N TYR A 60 -1.61 -9.41 -11.60
CA TYR A 60 -2.28 -8.11 -11.65
C TYR A 60 -1.85 -7.11 -10.57
N GLN A 61 -1.34 -7.59 -9.43
CA GLN A 61 -0.85 -6.75 -8.33
C GLN A 61 0.62 -7.03 -7.95
N LEU A 62 1.31 -7.94 -8.66
CA LEU A 62 2.74 -8.20 -8.45
C LEU A 62 3.61 -7.21 -9.21
N ALA A 63 3.45 -7.13 -10.51
CA ALA A 63 4.14 -6.21 -11.39
C ALA A 63 3.22 -5.85 -12.56
N PRO A 64 2.15 -5.08 -12.34
CA PRO A 64 1.19 -4.79 -13.38
C PRO A 64 1.85 -4.06 -14.53
N SER A 65 1.88 -4.70 -15.70
CA SER A 65 2.44 -4.16 -16.93
C SER A 65 1.38 -4.18 -18.02
N TYR A 66 0.88 -3.00 -18.37
CA TYR A 66 -0.08 -2.81 -19.46
C TYR A 66 0.52 -1.89 -20.51
N ARG A 67 0.31 -2.21 -21.80
CA ARG A 67 0.87 -1.41 -22.90
C ARG A 67 0.37 0.04 -22.87
N SER A 68 -0.89 0.24 -22.52
CA SER A 68 -1.49 1.58 -22.37
C SER A 68 -0.81 2.41 -21.29
N VAL A 69 -0.41 1.82 -20.16
CA VAL A 69 0.24 2.55 -19.06
C VAL A 69 1.61 3.09 -19.45
N ARG A 70 2.32 2.45 -20.39
CA ARG A 70 3.64 2.91 -20.87
C ARG A 70 3.60 4.33 -21.46
N VAL A 71 2.44 4.75 -21.98
CA VAL A 71 2.25 6.13 -22.45
C VAL A 71 2.32 7.12 -21.27
N LEU A 72 1.73 6.75 -20.13
CA LEU A 72 1.78 7.56 -18.90
C LEU A 72 3.18 7.59 -18.30
N ASP A 73 3.98 6.54 -18.45
CA ASP A 73 5.37 6.51 -17.98
C ASP A 73 6.22 7.60 -18.63
N LEU A 74 6.05 7.83 -19.93
CA LEU A 74 6.74 8.94 -20.62
C LEU A 74 6.29 10.30 -20.09
N VAL A 75 4.98 10.50 -19.91
CA VAL A 75 4.42 11.74 -19.34
C VAL A 75 4.95 11.96 -17.92
N GLN A 76 5.03 10.91 -17.14
CA GLN A 76 5.61 10.94 -15.79
C GLN A 76 7.09 11.32 -15.82
N GLN A 77 7.88 10.76 -16.74
CA GLN A 77 9.30 11.11 -16.89
C GLN A 77 9.50 12.58 -17.23
N VAL A 78 8.68 13.13 -18.13
CA VAL A 78 8.69 14.57 -18.45
C VAL A 78 8.29 15.40 -17.22
N TYR A 79 7.24 15.02 -16.51
CA TYR A 79 6.77 15.75 -15.32
C TYR A 79 7.81 15.79 -14.20
N ARG A 80 8.57 14.72 -14.01
CA ARG A 80 9.67 14.64 -13.03
C ARG A 80 11.01 15.16 -13.54
N LEU A 81 11.04 15.75 -14.74
CA LEU A 81 12.24 16.33 -15.39
C LEU A 81 13.42 15.34 -15.51
N PHE A 82 13.15 14.05 -15.65
CA PHE A 82 14.17 12.99 -15.70
C PHE A 82 15.13 12.99 -14.52
N LEU A 83 14.73 13.56 -13.38
CA LEU A 83 15.55 13.57 -12.15
C LEU A 83 15.78 12.14 -11.66
N PRO A 84 16.93 11.90 -10.97
CA PRO A 84 17.24 10.57 -10.45
C PRO A 84 16.26 10.09 -9.37
N THR A 85 16.28 8.80 -9.10
CA THR A 85 15.45 8.15 -8.07
C THR A 85 15.67 8.85 -6.73
N TYR A 86 14.67 8.87 -5.88
CA TYR A 86 14.55 9.62 -4.61
C TYR A 86 14.46 11.14 -4.80
N VAL A 87 15.36 11.76 -5.57
CA VAL A 87 15.34 13.22 -5.84
C VAL A 87 14.02 13.61 -6.48
N TRP A 88 13.57 12.88 -7.52
CA TRP A 88 12.31 13.18 -8.17
C TRP A 88 11.10 12.99 -7.24
N TYR A 89 11.18 12.16 -6.22
CA TYR A 89 10.09 11.96 -5.27
C TYR A 89 9.71 13.27 -4.58
N VAL A 90 10.67 13.88 -3.88
CA VAL A 90 10.43 15.16 -3.19
C VAL A 90 10.12 16.28 -4.19
N PHE A 91 10.78 16.27 -5.37
CA PHE A 91 10.52 17.25 -6.41
C PHE A 91 9.05 17.26 -6.88
N VAL A 92 8.45 16.09 -7.15
CA VAL A 92 7.04 16.05 -7.63
C VAL A 92 6.05 16.39 -6.52
N MET A 93 6.38 16.08 -5.25
CA MET A 93 5.58 16.53 -4.11
C MET A 93 5.56 18.05 -4.00
N LEU A 94 6.72 18.70 -4.08
CA LEU A 94 6.87 20.15 -4.09
C LEU A 94 6.12 20.77 -5.28
N LEU A 95 6.35 20.25 -6.48
CA LEU A 95 5.74 20.74 -7.71
C LEU A 95 4.23 20.60 -7.70
N GLY A 96 3.72 19.45 -7.24
CA GLY A 96 2.28 19.17 -7.20
C GLY A 96 1.52 20.16 -6.32
N PHE A 97 2.00 20.39 -5.11
CA PHE A 97 1.33 21.33 -4.20
C PHE A 97 1.52 22.79 -4.63
N TYR A 98 2.68 23.12 -5.22
CA TYR A 98 2.89 24.41 -5.84
C TYR A 98 1.87 24.70 -6.96
N ILE A 99 1.61 23.72 -7.85
CA ILE A 99 0.58 23.81 -8.89
C ILE A 99 -0.80 24.07 -8.28
N LEU A 100 -1.14 23.34 -7.20
CA LEU A 100 -2.40 23.55 -6.49
C LEU A 100 -2.54 24.99 -5.96
N LEU A 101 -1.52 25.49 -5.27
CA LEU A 101 -1.56 26.83 -4.71
C LEU A 101 -1.58 27.90 -5.82
N ARG A 102 -0.93 27.67 -6.96
CA ARG A 102 -1.05 28.54 -8.13
C ARG A 102 -2.45 28.50 -8.77
N ALA A 103 -3.14 27.38 -8.69
CA ALA A 103 -4.55 27.31 -9.12
C ALA A 103 -5.48 28.13 -8.21
N PHE A 104 -5.11 28.29 -6.93
CA PHE A 104 -5.75 29.22 -5.99
C PHE A 104 -5.32 30.69 -6.16
N ASP A 105 -4.44 31.01 -7.12
CA ASP A 105 -3.86 32.35 -7.39
C ASP A 105 -2.99 32.89 -6.23
N PHE A 106 -2.43 32.03 -5.37
CA PHE A 106 -1.44 32.46 -4.38
C PHE A 106 -0.20 33.01 -5.07
N ARG A 107 0.45 34.02 -4.46
CA ARG A 107 1.72 34.57 -4.94
C ARG A 107 2.80 33.49 -4.92
N VAL A 108 3.80 33.63 -5.81
CA VAL A 108 4.87 32.64 -5.99
C VAL A 108 5.54 32.24 -4.67
N TRP A 109 5.94 33.20 -3.85
CA TRP A 109 6.60 32.94 -2.56
C TRP A 109 5.71 32.20 -1.57
N MET A 110 4.40 32.53 -1.53
CA MET A 110 3.43 31.83 -0.70
C MET A 110 3.21 30.39 -1.18
N ALA A 111 3.14 30.20 -2.50
CA ALA A 111 3.02 28.88 -3.10
C ALA A 111 4.28 28.00 -2.86
N MET A 112 5.47 28.63 -2.84
CA MET A 112 6.72 27.93 -2.50
C MET A 112 6.74 27.49 -1.03
N LEU A 113 6.35 28.37 -0.10
CA LEU A 113 6.22 28.03 1.33
C LEU A 113 5.26 26.84 1.53
N GLY A 114 4.07 26.92 0.94
CA GLY A 114 3.09 25.85 1.07
C GLY A 114 3.56 24.53 0.44
N ALA A 115 4.27 24.60 -0.68
CA ALA A 115 4.88 23.42 -1.30
C ALA A 115 5.89 22.74 -0.36
N VAL A 116 6.72 23.54 0.34
CA VAL A 116 7.67 23.02 1.34
C VAL A 116 6.93 22.40 2.52
N ILE A 117 5.93 23.05 3.08
CA ILE A 117 5.14 22.52 4.20
C ILE A 117 4.50 21.17 3.84
N TRP A 118 3.88 21.06 2.67
CA TRP A 118 3.30 19.81 2.22
C TRP A 118 4.34 18.73 1.99
N ALA A 119 5.33 19.00 1.14
CA ALA A 119 6.29 17.99 0.70
C ALA A 119 7.19 17.45 1.82
N PHE A 120 7.39 18.24 2.88
CA PHE A 120 8.20 17.85 4.04
C PHE A 120 7.36 17.34 5.22
N SER A 121 6.04 17.17 5.11
CA SER A 121 5.27 16.40 6.10
C SER A 121 5.89 15.03 6.31
N SER A 122 6.01 14.60 7.58
CA SER A 122 6.89 13.47 7.93
C SER A 122 6.47 12.14 7.31
N TYR A 123 5.19 11.93 7.16
CA TYR A 123 4.64 10.70 6.62
C TYR A 123 5.20 10.33 5.23
N PHE A 124 5.48 11.33 4.40
CA PHE A 124 6.03 11.07 3.06
C PHE A 124 7.44 10.47 3.10
N PHE A 125 8.29 10.94 3.99
CA PHE A 125 9.63 10.39 4.18
C PHE A 125 9.59 9.02 4.84
N ILE A 126 8.67 8.81 5.76
CA ILE A 126 8.45 7.52 6.43
C ILE A 126 8.02 6.46 5.41
N ILE A 127 7.08 6.76 4.51
CA ILE A 127 6.63 5.80 3.50
C ILE A 127 7.67 5.58 2.38
N ILE A 128 8.58 6.54 2.10
CA ILE A 128 9.74 6.33 1.25
C ILE A 128 10.70 5.34 1.94
N ALA A 129 11.04 5.56 3.20
CA ALA A 129 11.92 4.66 3.97
C ALA A 129 11.35 3.23 4.04
N ALA A 130 10.03 3.10 4.23
CA ALA A 130 9.33 1.83 4.30
C ALA A 130 9.15 1.11 2.93
N GLY A 131 9.51 1.75 1.81
CA GLY A 131 9.36 1.14 0.48
C GLY A 131 7.98 1.30 -0.16
N HIS A 132 7.07 2.04 0.44
CA HIS A 132 5.69 2.22 -0.07
C HIS A 132 5.62 3.25 -1.21
N ILE A 133 6.40 3.03 -2.26
CA ILE A 133 6.59 4.02 -3.34
C ILE A 133 5.31 4.27 -4.14
N TRP A 134 4.51 3.26 -4.42
CA TRP A 134 3.24 3.43 -5.11
C TRP A 134 2.27 4.33 -4.34
N LYS A 135 2.23 4.19 -3.02
CA LYS A 135 1.48 5.06 -2.12
C LYS A 135 1.97 6.50 -2.19
N PHE A 136 3.28 6.68 -2.12
CA PHE A 136 3.93 7.98 -2.20
C PHE A 136 3.63 8.68 -3.53
N VAL A 137 3.83 8.00 -4.65
CA VAL A 137 3.62 8.56 -6.00
C VAL A 137 2.16 8.93 -6.23
N THR A 138 1.21 8.10 -5.76
CA THR A 138 -0.22 8.42 -5.79
C THR A 138 -0.50 9.72 -5.07
N LEU A 139 0.05 9.91 -3.85
CA LEU A 139 -0.14 11.13 -3.06
C LEU A 139 0.49 12.37 -3.72
N ALA A 140 1.60 12.21 -4.45
CA ALA A 140 2.23 13.30 -5.17
C ALA A 140 1.36 13.88 -6.31
N TYR A 141 0.48 13.06 -6.90
CA TYR A 141 -0.42 13.49 -7.97
C TYR A 141 -1.78 14.01 -7.48
N VAL A 142 -2.10 13.84 -6.21
CA VAL A 142 -3.34 14.36 -5.61
C VAL A 142 -3.45 15.90 -5.69
N PRO A 143 -2.45 16.70 -5.26
CA PRO A 143 -2.57 18.15 -5.30
C PRO A 143 -2.81 18.71 -6.71
N PRO A 144 -2.12 18.29 -7.78
CA PRO A 144 -2.45 18.75 -9.12
C PRO A 144 -3.80 18.24 -9.63
N THR A 145 -4.28 17.07 -9.21
CA THR A 145 -5.67 16.63 -9.49
C THR A 145 -6.67 17.62 -8.90
N ILE A 146 -6.51 18.01 -7.65
CA ILE A 146 -7.35 19.01 -6.98
C ILE A 146 -7.16 20.41 -7.62
N ALA A 147 -5.97 20.74 -8.10
CA ALA A 147 -5.74 21.98 -8.85
C ALA A 147 -6.62 22.07 -10.09
N GLY A 148 -6.78 20.96 -10.83
CA GLY A 148 -7.70 20.87 -11.95
C GLY A 148 -9.14 21.17 -11.53
N MET A 149 -9.61 20.60 -10.42
CA MET A 149 -10.91 20.86 -9.82
C MET A 149 -11.09 22.35 -9.48
N VAL A 150 -10.09 22.95 -8.83
CA VAL A 150 -10.11 24.38 -8.49
C VAL A 150 -10.21 25.26 -9.73
N LEU A 151 -9.43 24.97 -10.77
CA LEU A 151 -9.48 25.69 -12.04
C LEU A 151 -10.84 25.63 -12.71
N VAL A 152 -11.50 24.44 -12.72
CA VAL A 152 -12.83 24.26 -13.29
C VAL A 152 -13.88 25.10 -12.55
N TYR A 153 -13.92 25.05 -11.23
CA TYR A 153 -14.86 25.86 -10.44
C TYR A 153 -14.58 27.36 -10.48
N ARG A 154 -13.37 27.74 -10.92
CA ARG A 154 -13.01 29.13 -11.25
C ARG A 154 -13.31 29.51 -12.71
N GLY A 155 -14.06 28.69 -13.44
CA GLY A 155 -14.50 28.94 -14.81
C GLY A 155 -13.47 28.60 -15.90
N ARG A 156 -12.29 28.05 -15.56
CA ARG A 156 -11.26 27.62 -16.52
C ARG A 156 -11.52 26.17 -16.96
N TYR A 157 -12.69 25.92 -17.54
CA TYR A 157 -13.21 24.56 -17.79
C TYR A 157 -12.26 23.67 -18.60
N VAL A 158 -11.71 24.19 -19.74
CA VAL A 158 -10.86 23.39 -20.63
C VAL A 158 -9.53 23.06 -19.95
N ALA A 159 -8.84 24.06 -19.42
CA ALA A 159 -7.55 23.86 -18.76
C ALA A 159 -7.70 22.99 -17.49
N GLY A 160 -8.71 23.27 -16.65
CA GLY A 160 -8.98 22.52 -15.45
C GLY A 160 -9.41 21.08 -15.74
N GLY A 161 -10.27 20.86 -16.74
CA GLY A 161 -10.67 19.53 -17.17
C GLY A 161 -9.49 18.69 -17.69
N TRP A 162 -8.62 19.28 -18.51
CA TRP A 162 -7.42 18.61 -19.01
C TRP A 162 -6.45 18.24 -17.88
N VAL A 163 -6.19 19.19 -16.96
CA VAL A 163 -5.34 18.95 -15.78
C VAL A 163 -5.95 17.82 -14.90
N THR A 164 -7.25 17.85 -14.65
CA THR A 164 -7.93 16.79 -13.91
C THR A 164 -7.78 15.43 -14.58
N ALA A 165 -8.06 15.33 -15.89
CA ALA A 165 -7.97 14.07 -16.62
C ALA A 165 -6.55 13.49 -16.59
N LEU A 166 -5.54 14.34 -16.85
CA LEU A 166 -4.14 13.93 -16.83
C LEU A 166 -3.70 13.44 -15.45
N PHE A 167 -3.96 14.22 -14.40
CA PHE A 167 -3.47 13.85 -13.07
C PHE A 167 -4.30 12.76 -12.40
N VAL A 168 -5.58 12.60 -12.72
CA VAL A 168 -6.33 11.39 -12.37
C VAL A 168 -5.70 10.16 -13.02
N ALA A 169 -5.31 10.25 -14.30
CA ALA A 169 -4.67 9.14 -14.99
C ALA A 169 -3.32 8.78 -14.36
N LEU A 170 -2.46 9.77 -14.06
CA LEU A 170 -1.17 9.56 -13.40
C LEU A 170 -1.33 9.02 -11.97
N GLN A 171 -2.31 9.54 -11.23
CA GLN A 171 -2.61 9.10 -9.86
C GLN A 171 -3.05 7.64 -9.82
N ILE A 172 -3.90 7.20 -10.75
CA ILE A 172 -4.36 5.81 -10.83
C ILE A 172 -3.23 4.90 -11.34
N ALA A 173 -2.43 5.37 -12.32
CA ALA A 173 -1.27 4.62 -12.83
C ALA A 173 -0.23 4.32 -11.74
N ALA A 174 -0.14 5.15 -10.70
CA ALA A 174 0.69 4.90 -9.53
C ALA A 174 0.21 3.69 -8.68
N ASN A 175 -0.91 3.09 -9.01
CA ASN A 175 -1.42 1.80 -8.54
C ASN A 175 -1.67 1.68 -7.02
N HIS A 176 -2.04 2.77 -6.34
CA HIS A 176 -2.45 2.73 -4.93
C HIS A 176 -3.88 3.25 -4.74
N VAL A 177 -4.85 2.39 -5.02
CA VAL A 177 -6.29 2.72 -5.07
C VAL A 177 -6.80 3.32 -3.75
N GLN A 178 -6.33 2.83 -2.59
CA GLN A 178 -6.74 3.31 -1.26
C GLN A 178 -6.49 4.81 -1.07
N MET A 179 -5.32 5.32 -1.50
CA MET A 179 -5.02 6.76 -1.38
C MET A 179 -5.91 7.60 -2.29
N SER A 180 -6.12 7.15 -3.52
CA SER A 180 -7.06 7.80 -4.44
C SER A 180 -8.48 7.82 -3.88
N TYR A 181 -8.91 6.72 -3.26
CA TYR A 181 -10.21 6.62 -2.61
C TYR A 181 -10.37 7.61 -1.44
N TYR A 182 -9.36 7.74 -0.58
CA TYR A 182 -9.42 8.68 0.53
C TYR A 182 -9.53 10.14 0.06
N PHE A 183 -8.84 10.49 -1.02
CA PHE A 183 -8.93 11.84 -1.55
C PHE A 183 -10.21 12.15 -2.32
N LEU A 184 -11.04 11.14 -2.67
CA LEU A 184 -12.42 11.38 -3.12
C LEU A 184 -13.24 12.08 -2.03
N PHE A 185 -13.04 11.74 -0.75
CA PHE A 185 -13.73 12.44 0.35
C PHE A 185 -13.31 13.90 0.43
N VAL A 186 -12.01 14.21 0.27
CA VAL A 186 -11.56 15.62 0.23
C VAL A 186 -12.21 16.38 -0.91
N MET A 187 -12.22 15.78 -2.11
CA MET A 187 -12.85 16.39 -3.28
C MET A 187 -14.37 16.57 -3.08
N LEU A 188 -15.03 15.64 -2.39
CA LEU A 188 -16.45 15.74 -2.04
C LEU A 188 -16.70 16.90 -1.06
N PHE A 189 -15.93 17.01 0.03
CA PHE A 189 -16.01 18.14 0.98
C PHE A 189 -15.81 19.47 0.24
N MET A 190 -14.81 19.54 -0.63
CA MET A 190 -14.56 20.75 -1.42
C MET A 190 -15.68 21.04 -2.42
N ALA A 191 -16.22 20.01 -3.11
CA ALA A 191 -17.35 20.17 -4.03
C ALA A 191 -18.59 20.73 -3.31
N VAL A 192 -18.90 20.21 -2.12
CA VAL A 192 -19.98 20.74 -1.28
C VAL A 192 -19.73 22.22 -0.94
N ALA A 193 -18.50 22.60 -0.58
CA ALA A 193 -18.16 23.98 -0.29
C ALA A 193 -18.32 24.89 -1.52
N TYR A 194 -17.89 24.45 -2.70
CA TYR A 194 -18.09 25.17 -3.96
C TYR A 194 -19.58 25.26 -4.34
N GLY A 195 -20.36 24.20 -4.09
CA GLY A 195 -21.80 24.19 -4.28
C GLY A 195 -22.54 25.20 -3.39
N VAL A 196 -22.16 25.25 -2.09
CA VAL A 196 -22.70 26.24 -1.13
C VAL A 196 -22.35 27.66 -1.56
N ASP A 197 -21.08 27.88 -1.99
CA ASP A 197 -20.67 29.20 -2.48
C ASP A 197 -21.43 29.60 -3.75
N ALA A 198 -21.59 28.68 -4.71
CA ALA A 198 -22.36 28.89 -5.92
C ALA A 198 -23.84 29.18 -5.65
N TRP A 199 -24.44 28.50 -4.68
CA TRP A 199 -25.81 28.74 -4.25
C TRP A 199 -25.97 30.15 -3.66
N ARG A 200 -25.06 30.53 -2.76
CA ARG A 200 -25.04 31.88 -2.16
C ARG A 200 -24.86 33.00 -3.21
N ARG A 201 -24.08 32.75 -4.26
CA ARG A 201 -23.82 33.69 -5.36
C ARG A 201 -24.82 33.61 -6.50
N LYS A 202 -25.84 32.75 -6.39
CA LYS A 202 -26.82 32.46 -7.47
C LYS A 202 -26.17 31.97 -8.77
N ALA A 203 -25.07 31.24 -8.68
CA ALA A 203 -24.26 30.72 -9.78
C ALA A 203 -24.32 29.19 -9.91
N VAL A 204 -25.42 28.54 -9.46
CA VAL A 204 -25.63 27.09 -9.50
C VAL A 204 -25.44 26.49 -10.90
N PRO A 205 -25.93 27.09 -12.00
CA PRO A 205 -25.70 26.53 -13.35
C PRO A 205 -24.21 26.44 -13.71
N ALA A 206 -23.40 27.42 -13.32
CA ALA A 206 -21.95 27.38 -13.55
C ALA A 206 -21.27 26.28 -12.72
N PHE A 207 -21.71 26.05 -11.49
CA PHE A 207 -21.25 24.95 -10.65
C PHE A 207 -21.58 23.59 -11.27
N LEU A 208 -22.85 23.36 -11.70
CA LEU A 208 -23.27 22.12 -12.32
C LEU A 208 -22.51 21.85 -13.63
N LYS A 209 -22.28 22.88 -14.46
CA LYS A 209 -21.45 22.78 -15.66
C LYS A 209 -20.03 22.37 -15.29
N GLY A 210 -19.43 22.99 -14.27
CA GLY A 210 -18.10 22.67 -13.79
C GLY A 210 -18.01 21.21 -13.30
N THR A 211 -19.01 20.78 -12.50
CA THR A 211 -19.09 19.41 -12.01
C THR A 211 -19.19 18.40 -13.14
N ALA A 212 -19.99 18.68 -14.18
CA ALA A 212 -20.10 17.82 -15.36
C ALA A 212 -18.74 17.71 -16.09
N VAL A 213 -18.02 18.81 -16.26
CA VAL A 213 -16.65 18.80 -16.83
C VAL A 213 -15.70 17.93 -15.99
N LEU A 214 -15.75 18.05 -14.67
CA LEU A 214 -14.92 17.24 -13.76
C LEU A 214 -15.23 15.75 -13.84
N VAL A 215 -16.51 15.38 -13.89
CA VAL A 215 -16.93 13.99 -14.05
C VAL A 215 -16.41 13.41 -15.37
N VAL A 216 -16.59 14.12 -16.47
CA VAL A 216 -16.08 13.69 -17.78
C VAL A 216 -14.58 13.57 -17.77
N ALA A 217 -13.87 14.55 -17.21
CA ALA A 217 -12.41 14.53 -17.10
C ALA A 217 -11.90 13.37 -16.23
N ALA A 218 -12.55 13.12 -15.08
CA ALA A 218 -12.22 12.02 -14.22
C ALA A 218 -12.47 10.65 -14.88
N LEU A 219 -13.62 10.48 -15.56
CA LEU A 219 -13.91 9.28 -16.33
C LEU A 219 -12.88 9.04 -17.43
N LEU A 220 -12.42 10.08 -18.11
CA LEU A 220 -11.37 9.98 -19.13
C LEU A 220 -10.06 9.49 -18.50
N GLY A 221 -9.66 10.04 -17.34
CA GLY A 221 -8.49 9.59 -16.56
C GLY A 221 -8.60 8.14 -16.08
N VAL A 222 -9.79 7.73 -15.64
CA VAL A 222 -10.11 6.33 -15.27
C VAL A 222 -9.99 5.41 -16.48
N CYS A 223 -10.57 5.79 -17.62
CA CYS A 223 -10.55 4.99 -18.85
C CYS A 223 -9.10 4.75 -19.36
N MET A 224 -8.18 5.70 -19.18
CA MET A 224 -6.76 5.51 -19.54
C MET A 224 -6.07 4.41 -18.72
N ASN A 225 -6.62 4.02 -17.57
CA ASN A 225 -6.12 2.96 -16.71
C ASN A 225 -7.10 1.78 -16.59
N LEU A 226 -8.04 1.65 -17.54
CA LEU A 226 -9.14 0.68 -17.41
C LEU A 226 -8.63 -0.74 -17.31
N SER A 227 -7.56 -1.10 -18.03
CA SER A 227 -6.95 -2.42 -17.97
C SER A 227 -6.51 -2.78 -16.54
N ASN A 228 -5.79 -1.87 -15.88
CA ASN A 228 -5.33 -2.10 -14.52
C ASN A 228 -6.52 -2.15 -13.52
N LEU A 229 -7.41 -1.18 -13.58
CA LEU A 229 -8.55 -1.10 -12.65
C LEU A 229 -9.50 -2.27 -12.79
N TYR A 230 -9.85 -2.65 -14.02
CA TYR A 230 -10.77 -3.75 -14.28
C TYR A 230 -10.21 -5.09 -13.76
N HIS A 231 -8.96 -5.42 -14.14
CA HIS A 231 -8.37 -6.68 -13.72
C HIS A 231 -8.06 -6.72 -12.22
N THR A 232 -7.66 -5.60 -11.63
CA THR A 232 -7.52 -5.47 -10.16
C THR A 232 -8.87 -5.68 -9.46
N TYR A 233 -9.96 -5.11 -10.00
CA TYR A 233 -11.29 -5.30 -9.43
C TYR A 233 -11.76 -6.75 -9.53
N GLN A 234 -11.59 -7.41 -10.69
CA GLN A 234 -11.94 -8.83 -10.83
C GLN A 234 -11.09 -9.70 -9.89
N TYR A 235 -9.79 -9.46 -9.85
CA TYR A 235 -8.88 -10.18 -8.96
C TYR A 235 -9.22 -9.97 -7.48
N SER A 236 -9.67 -8.78 -7.10
CA SER A 236 -10.03 -8.49 -5.72
C SER A 236 -11.16 -9.38 -5.18
N LYS A 237 -12.01 -9.94 -6.05
CA LYS A 237 -13.09 -10.85 -5.65
C LYS A 237 -12.59 -12.20 -5.20
N GLU A 238 -11.48 -12.67 -5.81
CA GLU A 238 -10.87 -13.97 -5.53
C GLU A 238 -9.74 -13.89 -4.49
N SER A 239 -9.28 -12.66 -4.19
CA SER A 239 -8.19 -12.42 -3.24
C SER A 239 -8.71 -12.28 -1.80
N MET A 240 -7.80 -12.12 -0.85
CA MET A 240 -8.09 -11.77 0.55
C MET A 240 -9.08 -10.61 0.72
N ARG A 241 -9.26 -9.78 -0.32
CA ARG A 241 -10.21 -8.65 -0.35
C ARG A 241 -11.61 -9.04 -0.83
N GLY A 242 -11.80 -10.29 -1.26
CA GLY A 242 -13.09 -10.87 -1.65
C GLY A 242 -13.88 -11.41 -0.47
N LYS A 243 -15.06 -11.92 -0.74
CA LYS A 243 -15.88 -12.62 0.25
C LYS A 243 -15.28 -14.01 0.51
N SER A 244 -15.16 -14.42 1.78
CA SER A 244 -14.89 -15.82 2.11
C SER A 244 -16.13 -16.67 1.80
N GLU A 245 -15.93 -17.86 1.24
CA GLU A 245 -16.97 -18.86 1.10
C GLU A 245 -17.10 -19.70 2.39
N LEU A 246 -16.12 -19.65 3.29
CA LEU A 246 -16.18 -20.32 4.59
C LEU A 246 -17.06 -19.53 5.57
N VAL A 247 -17.93 -20.26 6.25
CA VAL A 247 -18.69 -19.77 7.39
C VAL A 247 -17.84 -20.01 8.64
N LYS A 248 -17.19 -18.95 9.15
CA LYS A 248 -16.37 -19.02 10.37
C LYS A 248 -17.22 -18.83 11.64
N PRO A 249 -16.81 -19.42 12.79
CA PRO A 249 -17.55 -19.30 14.05
C PRO A 249 -17.72 -17.86 14.53
N ASN A 250 -16.77 -16.98 14.28
CA ASN A 250 -16.82 -15.56 14.64
C ASN A 250 -17.42 -14.71 13.52
N ALA A 251 -18.73 -14.84 13.31
CA ALA A 251 -19.45 -14.09 12.27
C ALA A 251 -19.38 -12.56 12.50
N ALA A 252 -19.21 -12.08 13.73
CA ALA A 252 -19.12 -10.65 14.06
C ALA A 252 -17.86 -9.99 13.50
N ASN A 253 -16.77 -10.74 13.33
CA ASN A 253 -15.54 -10.25 12.74
C ASN A 253 -15.58 -10.20 11.21
N GLN A 254 -16.47 -10.95 10.58
CA GLN A 254 -16.62 -10.98 9.13
C GLN A 254 -17.31 -9.73 8.62
N THR A 255 -16.86 -9.22 7.47
CA THR A 255 -17.59 -8.23 6.69
C THR A 255 -18.34 -8.92 5.55
N GLY A 256 -19.42 -8.31 5.07
CA GLY A 256 -20.26 -8.94 4.03
C GLY A 256 -19.55 -9.24 2.70
N SER A 257 -18.41 -8.61 2.42
CA SER A 257 -17.73 -8.73 1.12
C SER A 257 -16.27 -8.26 1.11
N GLY A 258 -15.58 -8.21 2.24
CA GLY A 258 -14.24 -7.62 2.35
C GLY A 258 -13.31 -8.34 3.29
N LEU A 259 -12.37 -7.57 3.82
CA LEU A 259 -11.44 -8.01 4.86
C LEU A 259 -12.18 -8.17 6.20
N GLU A 260 -11.63 -8.95 7.10
CA GLU A 260 -12.13 -9.08 8.47
C GLU A 260 -11.94 -7.76 9.25
N ARG A 261 -12.85 -7.46 10.18
CA ARG A 261 -12.87 -6.19 10.94
C ARG A 261 -11.57 -5.98 11.72
N ASP A 262 -11.07 -7.00 12.39
CA ASP A 262 -9.82 -6.94 13.15
C ASP A 262 -8.64 -6.64 12.24
N TYR A 263 -8.61 -7.24 11.05
CA TYR A 263 -7.55 -6.99 10.07
C TYR A 263 -7.63 -5.58 9.46
N ILE A 264 -8.84 -5.04 9.22
CA ILE A 264 -9.06 -3.66 8.77
C ILE A 264 -8.52 -2.68 9.83
N THR A 265 -8.84 -2.93 11.10
CA THR A 265 -8.61 -2.02 12.22
C THR A 265 -7.31 -2.27 12.98
N GLN A 266 -6.53 -3.28 12.59
CA GLN A 266 -5.29 -3.65 13.27
C GLN A 266 -4.33 -2.46 13.42
N TRP A 267 -4.17 -1.63 12.38
CA TRP A 267 -3.42 -0.38 12.41
C TRP A 267 -4.36 0.80 12.65
N SER A 268 -4.95 0.87 13.83
CA SER A 268 -5.74 2.00 14.29
C SER A 268 -4.86 2.99 15.05
N TYR A 269 -5.06 4.28 14.80
CA TYR A 269 -4.35 5.34 15.50
C TYR A 269 -4.91 5.49 16.92
N GLY A 270 -4.05 5.60 17.91
CA GLY A 270 -4.47 5.91 19.26
C GLY A 270 -5.01 7.35 19.36
N ILE A 271 -6.01 7.59 20.21
CA ILE A 271 -6.56 8.94 20.40
C ILE A 271 -5.44 9.90 20.82
N GLY A 272 -4.57 9.48 21.75
CA GLY A 272 -3.41 10.25 22.19
C GLY A 272 -2.32 10.38 21.12
N GLU A 273 -2.24 9.48 20.15
CA GLU A 273 -1.30 9.57 19.03
C GLU A 273 -1.63 10.73 18.09
N THR A 274 -2.88 11.22 18.07
CA THR A 274 -3.29 12.37 17.26
C THR A 274 -2.45 13.62 17.55
N PHE A 275 -1.93 13.75 18.77
CA PHE A 275 -1.02 14.84 19.12
C PHE A 275 0.34 14.76 18.42
N SER A 276 0.65 13.68 17.69
CA SER A 276 1.84 13.63 16.85
C SER A 276 1.84 14.67 15.72
N LEU A 277 0.65 15.13 15.30
CA LEU A 277 0.49 16.27 14.40
C LEU A 277 1.19 17.53 14.93
N LEU A 278 1.32 17.66 16.27
CA LEU A 278 1.93 18.78 16.98
C LEU A 278 3.31 18.46 17.56
N VAL A 279 3.46 17.26 18.16
CA VAL A 279 4.68 16.80 18.86
C VAL A 279 5.06 15.43 18.32
N PRO A 280 6.09 15.30 17.46
CA PRO A 280 6.40 14.06 16.73
C PRO A 280 6.49 12.82 17.62
N ASN A 281 7.21 12.93 18.74
CA ASN A 281 7.46 11.79 19.62
C ASN A 281 6.44 11.65 20.77
N VAL A 282 5.19 12.13 20.60
CA VAL A 282 4.14 12.00 21.63
C VAL A 282 3.91 10.56 22.08
N LYS A 283 4.13 9.59 21.19
CA LYS A 283 4.08 8.15 21.48
C LYS A 283 5.40 7.44 21.10
N GLY A 284 6.53 8.17 21.16
CA GLY A 284 7.86 7.62 20.91
C GLY A 284 8.30 7.58 19.44
N GLY A 285 7.48 7.99 18.50
CA GLY A 285 7.84 8.10 17.07
C GLY A 285 7.79 6.76 16.33
N ALA A 286 8.93 6.08 16.13
CA ALA A 286 9.01 4.82 15.38
C ALA A 286 9.21 3.60 16.28
N SER A 287 8.85 2.42 15.77
CA SER A 287 9.11 1.12 16.41
C SER A 287 10.56 0.68 16.18
N VAL A 288 11.49 1.44 16.76
CA VAL A 288 12.92 1.17 16.71
C VAL A 288 13.45 0.92 18.14
N PRO A 289 14.59 0.22 18.32
CA PRO A 289 15.15 -0.02 19.64
C PRO A 289 15.39 1.29 20.43
N LEU A 290 14.98 1.29 21.67
CA LEU A 290 15.14 2.42 22.59
C LEU A 290 16.59 2.81 22.79
N ALA A 291 17.49 1.82 22.78
CA ALA A 291 18.93 2.00 22.90
C ALA A 291 19.55 2.88 21.78
N GLY A 292 18.87 3.07 20.66
CA GLY A 292 19.30 3.97 19.59
C GLY A 292 18.99 5.45 19.85
N ASN A 293 18.29 5.80 20.93
CA ASN A 293 17.86 7.16 21.21
C ASN A 293 18.72 7.79 22.33
N GLU A 294 19.56 8.77 21.96
CA GLU A 294 20.50 9.41 22.90
C GLU A 294 19.79 10.06 24.09
N VAL A 295 18.64 10.71 23.89
CA VAL A 295 17.88 11.38 24.95
C VAL A 295 17.34 10.37 25.96
N ALA A 296 16.85 9.23 25.48
CA ALA A 296 16.40 8.14 26.33
C ALA A 296 17.57 7.53 27.12
N MET A 297 18.68 7.29 26.44
CA MET A 297 19.85 6.64 27.06
C MET A 297 20.50 7.45 28.17
N GLN A 298 20.32 8.78 28.20
CA GLN A 298 20.73 9.62 29.34
C GLN A 298 19.99 9.30 30.63
N LYS A 299 18.82 8.64 30.54
CA LYS A 299 17.98 8.23 31.66
C LYS A 299 18.02 6.73 31.91
N ALA A 300 18.76 5.97 31.09
CA ALA A 300 18.81 4.53 31.15
C ALA A 300 19.53 4.03 32.42
N ASN A 301 18.94 3.05 33.09
CA ASN A 301 19.66 2.32 34.12
C ASN A 301 20.66 1.35 33.44
N PRO A 302 21.96 1.42 33.81
CA PRO A 302 23.01 0.56 33.23
C PRO A 302 22.72 -0.93 33.36
N ASP A 303 22.03 -1.37 34.42
CA ASP A 303 21.71 -2.78 34.67
C ASP A 303 20.80 -3.42 33.62
N TYR A 304 20.03 -2.59 32.86
CA TYR A 304 19.04 -3.07 31.90
C TYR A 304 19.39 -2.76 30.44
N LEU A 305 20.62 -2.39 30.12
CA LEU A 305 21.04 -1.97 28.77
C LEU A 305 20.75 -3.01 27.69
N MET A 306 20.92 -4.30 28.00
CA MET A 306 20.60 -5.36 27.04
C MET A 306 19.09 -5.44 26.70
N LEU A 307 18.24 -5.16 27.71
CA LEU A 307 16.79 -5.14 27.52
C LEU A 307 16.38 -3.96 26.63
N TYR A 308 16.98 -2.78 26.79
CA TYR A 308 16.65 -1.59 25.99
C TYR A 308 17.07 -1.71 24.52
N ARG A 309 17.89 -2.68 24.14
CA ARG A 309 18.17 -3.04 22.74
C ARG A 309 17.01 -3.82 22.10
N GLN A 310 16.18 -4.46 22.92
CA GLN A 310 15.03 -5.25 22.46
C GLN A 310 13.72 -4.47 22.59
N LEU A 311 13.60 -3.56 23.57
CA LEU A 311 12.41 -2.74 23.76
C LEU A 311 12.40 -1.56 22.79
N GLY A 312 11.22 -1.34 22.18
CA GLY A 312 10.99 -0.23 21.26
C GLY A 312 10.80 1.11 21.96
N GLN A 313 11.19 2.20 21.29
CA GLN A 313 10.84 3.53 21.78
C GLN A 313 9.35 3.90 21.59
N TYR A 314 8.69 3.34 20.59
CA TYR A 314 7.26 3.53 20.33
C TYR A 314 6.41 2.80 21.39
N TRP A 315 5.41 3.49 21.91
CA TRP A 315 4.47 2.99 22.93
C TRP A 315 3.02 3.36 22.63
N GLY A 316 2.69 3.53 21.33
CA GLY A 316 1.34 3.75 20.84
C GLY A 316 0.53 2.48 20.69
N GLU A 317 -0.61 2.58 19.99
CA GLU A 317 -1.60 1.50 19.92
C GLU A 317 -1.53 0.66 18.65
N GLN A 318 -0.70 1.06 17.69
CA GLN A 318 -0.46 0.30 16.49
C GLN A 318 0.49 -0.87 16.79
N PRO A 319 0.40 -2.01 16.09
CA PRO A 319 1.34 -3.12 16.25
C PRO A 319 2.80 -2.72 16.00
N GLY A 320 2.99 -1.72 15.14
CA GLY A 320 4.27 -1.11 14.83
C GLY A 320 4.08 0.07 13.89
N THR A 321 5.05 0.99 13.91
CA THR A 321 5.06 2.15 13.02
C THR A 321 6.47 2.52 12.60
N ALA A 322 6.63 2.99 11.37
CA ALA A 322 7.89 3.53 10.88
C ALA A 322 8.11 5.01 11.28
N GLY A 323 7.11 5.65 11.91
CA GLY A 323 7.22 7.02 12.42
C GLY A 323 5.87 7.72 12.56
N PRO A 324 5.86 8.95 13.10
CA PRO A 324 4.65 9.71 13.37
C PRO A 324 4.14 10.46 12.15
N VAL A 325 2.84 10.76 12.14
CA VAL A 325 2.26 11.76 11.24
C VAL A 325 2.48 13.15 11.84
N TYR A 326 3.38 13.94 11.26
CA TYR A 326 3.73 15.27 11.74
C TYR A 326 3.65 16.30 10.61
N VAL A 327 2.90 17.38 10.84
CA VAL A 327 2.63 18.41 9.82
C VAL A 327 3.37 19.73 10.06
N GLY A 328 4.17 19.81 11.11
CA GLY A 328 4.86 21.04 11.56
C GLY A 328 4.12 21.78 12.68
N ALA A 329 4.83 22.06 13.78
CA ALA A 329 4.21 22.67 14.96
C ALA A 329 3.65 24.07 14.67
N PHE A 330 4.40 24.92 13.97
CA PHE A 330 3.91 26.24 13.57
C PHE A 330 2.82 26.16 12.49
N VAL A 331 2.86 25.16 11.64
CA VAL A 331 1.81 24.93 10.63
C VAL A 331 0.48 24.60 11.29
N LEU A 332 0.48 23.78 12.33
CA LEU A 332 -0.72 23.47 13.09
C LEU A 332 -1.26 24.73 13.83
N PHE A 333 -0.39 25.59 14.36
CA PHE A 333 -0.80 26.89 14.89
C PHE A 333 -1.51 27.73 13.81
N LEU A 334 -0.93 27.82 12.61
CA LEU A 334 -1.57 28.56 11.50
C LEU A 334 -2.89 27.94 11.05
N PHE A 335 -3.02 26.61 11.08
CA PHE A 335 -4.28 25.93 10.79
C PHE A 335 -5.37 26.33 11.78
N VAL A 336 -5.09 26.27 13.08
CA VAL A 336 -6.04 26.66 14.14
C VAL A 336 -6.40 28.14 13.99
N LEU A 337 -5.42 29.01 13.76
CA LEU A 337 -5.67 30.43 13.50
C LEU A 337 -6.50 30.64 12.22
N GLY A 338 -6.28 29.81 11.20
CA GLY A 338 -7.04 29.79 9.95
C GLY A 338 -8.53 29.52 10.14
N CYS A 339 -8.89 28.71 11.12
CA CYS A 339 -10.30 28.48 11.47
C CYS A 339 -11.03 29.79 11.87
N PHE A 340 -10.29 30.76 12.37
CA PHE A 340 -10.84 32.08 12.75
C PHE A 340 -10.68 33.15 11.66
N LEU A 341 -9.56 33.17 10.95
CA LEU A 341 -9.22 34.22 9.98
C LEU A 341 -9.80 34.00 8.60
N VAL A 342 -9.70 32.77 8.06
CA VAL A 342 -10.11 32.45 6.69
C VAL A 342 -11.64 32.53 6.57
N LYS A 343 -12.12 33.14 5.49
CA LYS A 343 -13.55 33.29 5.22
C LYS A 343 -14.01 32.32 4.13
N GLY A 344 -15.31 32.06 4.09
CA GLY A 344 -15.95 31.26 3.05
C GLY A 344 -16.16 29.78 3.39
N PRO A 345 -16.93 29.07 2.56
CA PRO A 345 -17.32 27.68 2.83
C PRO A 345 -16.15 26.71 2.75
N LEU A 346 -15.12 26.99 1.91
CA LEU A 346 -13.97 26.11 1.71
C LEU A 346 -13.21 25.85 3.01
N LYS A 347 -13.10 26.84 3.89
CA LYS A 347 -12.55 26.67 5.24
C LYS A 347 -13.19 25.49 5.98
N TRP A 348 -14.53 25.47 6.00
CA TRP A 348 -15.29 24.46 6.73
C TRP A 348 -15.17 23.07 6.08
N ALA A 349 -15.01 23.02 4.75
CA ALA A 349 -14.70 21.78 4.05
C ALA A 349 -13.33 21.20 4.48
N LEU A 350 -12.31 22.06 4.59
CA LEU A 350 -10.96 21.63 5.01
C LEU A 350 -10.97 21.21 6.49
N VAL A 351 -11.61 21.98 7.37
CA VAL A 351 -11.75 21.63 8.80
C VAL A 351 -12.54 20.31 8.94
N GLY A 352 -13.67 20.20 8.24
CA GLY A 352 -14.50 19.00 8.26
C GLY A 352 -13.75 17.77 7.77
N ALA A 353 -12.99 17.87 6.69
CA ALA A 353 -12.18 16.77 6.16
C ALA A 353 -11.03 16.40 7.12
N THR A 354 -10.41 17.38 7.80
CA THR A 354 -9.41 17.13 8.84
C THR A 354 -10.00 16.31 10.00
N LEU A 355 -11.11 16.79 10.58
CA LEU A 355 -11.78 16.09 11.69
C LEU A 355 -12.26 14.71 11.27
N PHE A 356 -12.84 14.59 10.08
CA PHE A 356 -13.28 13.33 9.50
C PHE A 356 -12.13 12.32 9.42
N SER A 357 -10.97 12.74 8.92
CA SER A 357 -9.81 11.85 8.80
C SER A 357 -9.25 11.44 10.16
N ILE A 358 -9.22 12.34 11.14
CA ILE A 358 -8.79 12.04 12.51
C ILE A 358 -9.72 11.00 13.14
N LEU A 359 -11.03 11.21 13.10
CA LEU A 359 -12.01 10.31 13.71
C LEU A 359 -11.96 8.90 13.06
N LEU A 360 -11.85 8.82 11.74
CA LEU A 360 -11.74 7.52 11.06
C LEU A 360 -10.38 6.84 11.28
N SER A 361 -9.30 7.61 11.50
CA SER A 361 -7.99 7.03 11.78
C SER A 361 -7.94 6.29 13.11
N TRP A 362 -8.82 6.63 14.06
CA TRP A 362 -8.92 5.96 15.36
C TRP A 362 -9.42 4.52 15.25
N GLY A 363 -10.08 4.13 14.16
CA GLY A 363 -10.45 2.75 13.87
C GLY A 363 -11.08 2.02 15.05
N LYS A 364 -10.38 1.02 15.62
CA LYS A 364 -10.85 0.26 16.80
C LYS A 364 -11.12 1.11 18.04
N ASN A 365 -10.48 2.28 18.13
CA ASN A 365 -10.67 3.20 19.25
C ASN A 365 -11.92 4.09 19.08
N PHE A 366 -12.61 4.00 17.91
CA PHE A 366 -13.90 4.65 17.66
C PHE A 366 -14.78 3.81 16.72
N MET A 367 -15.12 2.59 17.19
CA MET A 367 -15.87 1.60 16.41
C MET A 367 -17.22 2.07 15.86
N PRO A 368 -18.06 2.88 16.56
CA PRO A 368 -19.34 3.27 15.99
C PRO A 368 -19.24 3.94 14.62
N LEU A 369 -18.25 4.82 14.41
CA LEU A 369 -18.01 5.43 13.12
C LEU A 369 -17.34 4.43 12.15
N THR A 370 -16.39 3.66 12.64
CA THR A 370 -15.64 2.69 11.85
C THR A 370 -16.56 1.60 11.29
N ASP A 371 -17.45 1.03 12.09
CA ASP A 371 -18.45 0.04 11.68
C ASP A 371 -19.39 0.61 10.63
N PHE A 372 -19.88 1.85 10.84
CA PHE A 372 -20.71 2.50 9.81
C PHE A 372 -19.99 2.55 8.44
N PHE A 373 -18.69 2.87 8.43
CA PHE A 373 -17.92 2.90 7.18
C PHE A 373 -17.67 1.50 6.61
N ILE A 374 -17.35 0.54 7.44
CA ILE A 374 -17.12 -0.85 7.02
C ILE A 374 -18.39 -1.44 6.38
N ASP A 375 -19.55 -1.18 6.97
CA ASP A 375 -20.81 -1.83 6.55
C ASP A 375 -21.54 -1.09 5.43
N TYR A 376 -21.52 0.25 5.43
CA TYR A 376 -22.36 1.04 4.55
C TYR A 376 -21.63 1.84 3.49
N VAL A 377 -20.33 2.14 3.67
CA VAL A 377 -19.60 2.94 2.69
C VAL A 377 -18.92 2.03 1.65
N PRO A 378 -19.30 2.14 0.36
CA PRO A 378 -18.78 1.25 -0.67
C PRO A 378 -17.27 1.18 -0.70
N MET A 379 -16.70 -0.03 -0.84
CA MET A 379 -15.27 -0.30 -0.96
C MET A 379 -14.44 -0.07 0.32
N TYR A 380 -14.96 0.54 1.38
CA TYR A 380 -14.17 0.82 2.58
C TYR A 380 -13.62 -0.45 3.23
N ASN A 381 -14.41 -1.52 3.26
CA ASN A 381 -14.03 -2.84 3.78
C ASN A 381 -12.98 -3.60 2.92
N LYS A 382 -12.53 -3.02 1.81
CA LYS A 382 -11.45 -3.58 0.96
C LYS A 382 -10.06 -3.10 1.38
N PHE A 383 -9.98 -2.10 2.27
CA PHE A 383 -8.75 -1.46 2.68
C PHE A 383 -8.41 -1.77 4.13
N ARG A 384 -7.14 -1.87 4.44
CA ARG A 384 -6.61 -2.05 5.80
C ARG A 384 -5.83 -0.82 6.24
N ALA A 385 -5.36 -0.85 7.51
CA ALA A 385 -4.55 0.22 8.09
C ALA A 385 -5.27 1.57 8.01
N VAL A 386 -6.40 1.66 8.73
CA VAL A 386 -7.26 2.85 8.79
C VAL A 386 -6.53 4.13 9.19
N SER A 387 -5.43 4.03 9.97
CA SER A 387 -4.56 5.17 10.30
C SER A 387 -4.05 5.93 9.08
N SER A 388 -3.90 5.24 7.93
CA SER A 388 -3.43 5.86 6.68
C SER A 388 -4.33 6.97 6.15
N ILE A 389 -5.58 7.10 6.63
CA ILE A 389 -6.50 8.18 6.22
C ILE A 389 -6.04 9.56 6.73
N LEU A 390 -5.12 9.61 7.69
CA LEU A 390 -4.52 10.86 8.17
C LEU A 390 -3.77 11.66 7.08
N VAL A 391 -3.48 11.06 5.92
CA VAL A 391 -2.98 11.80 4.74
C VAL A 391 -3.93 12.93 4.32
N ILE A 392 -5.22 12.83 4.65
CA ILE A 392 -6.19 13.91 4.45
C ILE A 392 -5.85 15.09 5.36
N ALA A 393 -5.58 14.85 6.65
CA ALA A 393 -5.17 15.89 7.57
C ALA A 393 -3.84 16.53 7.16
N GLU A 394 -2.88 15.72 6.69
CA GLU A 394 -1.61 16.25 6.14
C GLU A 394 -1.78 17.14 4.92
N PHE A 395 -2.85 16.97 4.16
CA PHE A 395 -3.19 17.83 3.02
C PHE A 395 -3.97 19.08 3.46
N THR A 396 -4.99 18.90 4.28
CA THR A 396 -5.94 19.97 4.62
C THR A 396 -5.36 20.97 5.62
N ILE A 397 -4.54 20.51 6.56
CA ILE A 397 -3.87 21.36 7.56
C ILE A 397 -2.90 22.33 6.86
N PRO A 398 -1.94 21.90 6.03
CA PRO A 398 -1.08 22.81 5.26
C PRO A 398 -1.86 23.77 4.37
N LEU A 399 -2.89 23.30 3.68
CA LEU A 399 -3.66 24.16 2.78
C LEU A 399 -4.35 25.29 3.54
N LEU A 400 -5.03 25.00 4.65
CA LEU A 400 -5.68 26.03 5.47
C LEU A 400 -4.66 26.93 6.19
N ALA A 401 -3.52 26.38 6.61
CA ALA A 401 -2.42 27.16 7.20
C ALA A 401 -1.86 28.20 6.21
N VAL A 402 -1.65 27.81 4.96
CA VAL A 402 -1.21 28.72 3.89
C VAL A 402 -2.28 29.78 3.60
N MET A 403 -3.56 29.38 3.56
CA MET A 403 -4.67 30.36 3.43
C MET A 403 -4.69 31.37 4.58
N ALA A 404 -4.45 30.91 5.82
CA ALA A 404 -4.37 31.78 6.99
C ALA A 404 -3.20 32.77 6.88
N LEU A 405 -2.03 32.28 6.48
CA LEU A 405 -0.85 33.13 6.33
C LEU A 405 -1.02 34.15 5.19
N ASP A 406 -1.66 33.77 4.07
CA ASP A 406 -1.97 34.67 2.98
C ASP A 406 -2.94 35.79 3.44
N GLU A 407 -3.96 35.45 4.27
CA GLU A 407 -4.87 36.42 4.86
C GLU A 407 -4.11 37.39 5.79
N ILE A 408 -3.20 36.89 6.62
CA ILE A 408 -2.33 37.71 7.47
C ILE A 408 -1.48 38.66 6.64
N ILE A 409 -0.88 38.18 5.56
CA ILE A 409 0.00 38.99 4.70
C ILE A 409 -0.79 40.04 3.92
N ARG A 410 -2.01 39.74 3.49
CA ARG A 410 -2.87 40.71 2.77
C ARG A 410 -3.54 41.70 3.71
N HIS A 411 -3.94 41.27 4.90
CA HIS A 411 -4.76 42.04 5.85
C HIS A 411 -4.19 42.02 7.27
N PRO A 412 -2.96 42.53 7.52
CA PRO A 412 -2.31 42.47 8.83
C PRO A 412 -3.13 43.16 9.95
N ALA A 413 -3.94 44.16 9.63
CA ALA A 413 -4.84 44.79 10.60
C ALA A 413 -5.88 43.83 11.17
N ALA A 414 -6.38 42.89 10.36
CA ALA A 414 -7.38 41.90 10.81
C ALA A 414 -6.87 41.01 11.94
N VAL A 415 -5.57 40.73 11.99
CA VAL A 415 -4.94 39.96 13.08
C VAL A 415 -4.88 40.78 14.37
N LYS A 416 -4.56 42.08 14.27
CA LYS A 416 -4.50 42.99 15.44
C LYS A 416 -5.84 43.10 16.12
N GLU A 417 -6.93 43.08 15.36
CA GLU A 417 -8.29 43.14 15.88
C GLU A 417 -8.74 41.80 16.50
N ARG A 418 -8.18 40.67 16.09
CA ARG A 418 -8.55 39.31 16.53
C ARG A 418 -7.57 38.71 17.54
N LYS A 419 -7.18 39.46 18.56
CA LYS A 419 -6.24 39.01 19.62
C LYS A 419 -6.69 37.74 20.31
N VAL A 420 -7.99 37.58 20.53
CA VAL A 420 -8.56 36.35 21.14
C VAL A 420 -8.31 35.14 20.25
N ALA A 421 -8.48 35.25 18.94
CA ALA A 421 -8.19 34.15 18.03
C ALA A 421 -6.71 33.71 18.08
N VAL A 422 -5.81 34.70 18.14
CA VAL A 422 -4.36 34.40 18.29
C VAL A 422 -4.08 33.75 19.64
N ALA A 423 -4.65 34.24 20.72
CA ALA A 423 -4.48 33.67 22.05
C ALA A 423 -5.03 32.26 22.18
N VAL A 424 -6.23 32.00 21.63
CA VAL A 424 -6.81 30.66 21.59
C VAL A 424 -5.94 29.71 20.75
N SER A 425 -5.48 30.16 19.58
CA SER A 425 -4.61 29.32 18.72
C SER A 425 -3.28 29.00 19.40
N LEU A 426 -2.68 29.99 20.09
CA LEU A 426 -1.47 29.79 20.85
C LEU A 426 -1.70 28.89 22.07
N GLY A 427 -2.84 28.99 22.73
CA GLY A 427 -3.22 28.12 23.84
C GLY A 427 -3.41 26.68 23.43
N LEU A 428 -4.10 26.44 22.30
CA LEU A 428 -4.37 25.09 21.76
C LEU A 428 -3.15 24.41 21.13
N THR A 429 -2.09 25.13 20.84
CA THR A 429 -0.86 24.57 20.25
C THR A 429 0.35 24.78 21.16
N GLY A 430 0.82 26.01 21.34
CA GLY A 430 1.94 26.33 22.23
C GLY A 430 1.65 26.00 23.70
N GLY A 431 0.43 26.32 24.18
CA GLY A 431 0.00 25.98 25.55
C GLY A 431 -0.04 24.47 25.79
N VAL A 432 -0.56 23.69 24.84
CA VAL A 432 -0.56 22.23 24.92
C VAL A 432 0.88 21.70 24.88
N SER A 433 1.73 22.24 24.00
CA SER A 433 3.16 21.85 23.96
C SER A 433 3.87 22.14 25.27
N LEU A 434 3.59 23.29 25.89
CA LEU A 434 4.13 23.66 27.21
C LEU A 434 3.68 22.68 28.30
N LEU A 435 2.37 22.36 28.35
CA LEU A 435 1.84 21.38 29.30
C LEU A 435 2.47 20.00 29.14
N PHE A 436 2.68 19.56 27.92
CA PHE A 436 3.37 18.31 27.62
C PHE A 436 4.84 18.33 28.06
N ALA A 437 5.49 19.49 27.96
CA ALA A 437 6.88 19.64 28.33
C ALA A 437 7.10 19.69 29.85
N VAL A 438 6.17 20.31 30.61
CA VAL A 438 6.33 20.52 32.06
C VAL A 438 5.56 19.51 32.92
N ALA A 439 4.49 18.92 32.39
CA ALA A 439 3.63 17.96 33.09
C ALA A 439 3.24 16.78 32.18
N PRO A 440 4.21 16.00 31.68
CA PRO A 440 3.97 14.95 30.70
C PRO A 440 3.01 13.86 31.21
N THR A 441 3.04 13.56 32.51
CA THR A 441 2.20 12.53 33.14
C THR A 441 0.75 12.93 33.34
N LEU A 442 0.41 14.22 33.18
CA LEU A 442 -0.98 14.70 33.32
C LEU A 442 -1.90 14.08 32.24
N PHE A 443 -1.38 13.94 31.02
CA PHE A 443 -2.12 13.41 29.88
C PHE A 443 -1.81 11.93 29.61
N PHE A 444 -0.60 11.51 29.95
CA PHE A 444 -0.11 10.14 29.74
C PHE A 444 0.45 9.58 31.06
N PRO A 445 -0.40 9.03 31.92
CA PRO A 445 0.02 8.50 33.22
C PRO A 445 1.06 7.37 33.11
N SER A 446 1.03 6.65 32.00
CA SER A 446 1.95 5.57 31.67
C SER A 446 2.53 5.80 30.28
N PHE A 447 3.81 5.51 30.10
CA PHE A 447 4.52 5.52 28.83
C PHE A 447 4.73 4.13 28.27
N LEU A 448 3.76 3.22 28.52
CA LEU A 448 3.68 1.86 27.99
C LEU A 448 2.32 1.64 27.33
N SER A 449 2.29 0.79 26.30
CA SER A 449 1.03 0.25 25.81
C SER A 449 0.56 -0.91 26.70
N GLY A 450 -0.75 -1.20 26.70
CA GLY A 450 -1.28 -2.34 27.45
C GLY A 450 -0.66 -3.66 27.01
N MET A 451 -0.51 -3.88 25.70
CA MET A 451 0.12 -5.08 25.16
C MET A 451 1.57 -5.27 25.60
N GLU A 452 2.33 -4.18 25.69
CA GLU A 452 3.71 -4.23 26.16
C GLU A 452 3.81 -4.53 27.64
N LEU A 453 2.94 -3.90 28.46
CA LEU A 453 2.88 -4.19 29.89
C LEU A 453 2.56 -5.66 30.14
N ASP A 454 1.57 -6.22 29.44
CA ASP A 454 1.22 -7.64 29.52
C ASP A 454 2.37 -8.55 29.08
N ALA A 455 3.13 -8.16 28.06
CA ALA A 455 4.30 -8.91 27.61
C ALA A 455 5.42 -8.89 28.64
N LEU A 456 5.70 -7.73 29.24
CA LEU A 456 6.69 -7.58 30.29
C LEU A 456 6.31 -8.39 31.55
N GLN A 457 5.03 -8.38 31.94
CA GLN A 457 4.53 -9.17 33.07
C GLN A 457 4.71 -10.67 32.88
N ARG A 458 4.55 -11.16 31.65
CA ARG A 458 4.75 -12.58 31.32
C ARG A 458 6.22 -12.99 31.20
N GLY A 459 7.07 -12.04 30.77
CA GLY A 459 8.48 -12.32 30.47
C GLY A 459 9.47 -12.02 31.59
N LEU A 460 9.08 -11.25 32.61
CA LEU A 460 9.99 -10.80 33.66
C LEU A 460 9.57 -11.29 35.05
N PRO A 461 10.56 -11.56 35.93
CA PRO A 461 10.30 -11.82 37.35
C PRO A 461 9.60 -10.64 38.03
N ALA A 462 8.65 -10.89 38.91
CA ALA A 462 7.84 -9.87 39.58
C ALA A 462 8.68 -8.78 40.32
N ASN A 463 9.83 -9.14 40.87
CA ASN A 463 10.74 -8.23 41.58
C ASN A 463 11.48 -7.28 40.62
N GLN A 464 11.60 -7.60 39.33
CA GLN A 464 12.27 -6.77 38.31
C GLN A 464 11.29 -5.91 37.52
N LEU A 465 10.01 -6.28 37.47
CA LEU A 465 9.00 -5.60 36.64
C LEU A 465 8.87 -4.11 36.99
N ALA A 466 8.65 -3.78 38.27
CA ALA A 466 8.38 -2.39 38.68
C ALA A 466 9.57 -1.45 38.41
N PRO A 467 10.83 -1.79 38.73
CA PRO A 467 11.99 -0.95 38.40
C PRO A 467 12.15 -0.74 36.88
N ILE A 468 11.98 -1.78 36.09
CA ILE A 468 12.09 -1.71 34.62
C ILE A 468 10.98 -0.82 34.03
N VAL A 469 9.72 -1.02 34.44
CA VAL A 469 8.58 -0.20 33.98
C VAL A 469 8.80 1.28 34.32
N MET A 470 9.27 1.56 35.54
CA MET A 470 9.53 2.93 35.97
C MET A 470 10.64 3.58 35.14
N ASN A 471 11.77 2.91 34.95
CA ASN A 471 12.87 3.46 34.16
C ASN A 471 12.51 3.60 32.66
N LEU A 472 11.81 2.62 32.11
CA LEU A 472 11.28 2.71 30.74
C LEU A 472 10.36 3.91 30.55
N SER A 473 9.49 4.17 31.52
CA SER A 473 8.61 5.36 31.52
C SER A 473 9.41 6.66 31.59
N GLU A 474 10.45 6.75 32.42
CA GLU A 474 11.34 7.91 32.50
C GLU A 474 12.09 8.18 31.17
N MET A 475 12.61 7.12 30.54
CA MET A 475 13.30 7.20 29.26
C MET A 475 12.38 7.75 28.16
N ARG A 476 11.16 7.22 28.06
CA ARG A 476 10.15 7.62 27.07
C ARG A 476 9.58 9.00 27.36
N ALA A 477 9.38 9.35 28.63
CA ALA A 477 8.99 10.70 29.03
C ALA A 477 10.03 11.73 28.62
N ALA A 478 11.34 11.40 28.71
CA ALA A 478 12.41 12.28 28.27
C ALA A 478 12.36 12.56 26.75
N ILE A 479 12.11 11.52 25.93
CA ILE A 479 11.94 11.69 24.47
C ILE A 479 10.75 12.59 24.17
N PHE A 480 9.62 12.36 24.82
CA PHE A 480 8.38 13.11 24.62
C PHE A 480 8.56 14.59 25.02
N THR A 481 9.10 14.86 26.22
CA THR A 481 9.28 16.24 26.72
C THR A 481 10.27 17.03 25.90
N ALA A 482 11.35 16.42 25.41
CA ALA A 482 12.32 17.07 24.52
C ALA A 482 11.65 17.59 23.25
N ASP A 483 10.79 16.77 22.62
CA ASP A 483 10.05 17.17 21.42
C ASP A 483 8.91 18.16 21.72
N ALA A 484 8.30 18.11 22.91
CA ALA A 484 7.31 19.09 23.32
C ALA A 484 7.92 20.48 23.46
N TRP A 485 9.12 20.61 24.09
CA TRP A 485 9.90 21.84 24.12
C TRP A 485 10.27 22.35 22.73
N ARG A 486 10.74 21.45 21.88
CA ARG A 486 11.07 21.78 20.48
C ARG A 486 9.86 22.38 19.75
N SER A 487 8.69 21.73 19.82
CA SER A 487 7.45 22.20 19.20
C SER A 487 7.02 23.56 19.73
N LEU A 488 7.12 23.78 21.05
CA LEU A 488 6.84 25.08 21.68
C LEU A 488 7.74 26.19 21.11
N TRP A 489 9.07 25.97 21.02
CA TRP A 489 9.98 26.97 20.50
C TRP A 489 9.73 27.30 19.03
N ILE A 490 9.42 26.30 18.21
CA ILE A 490 9.07 26.50 16.79
C ILE A 490 7.79 27.36 16.66
N ILE A 491 6.76 27.10 17.48
CA ILE A 491 5.55 27.91 17.50
C ILE A 491 5.87 29.34 17.91
N LEU A 492 6.59 29.53 19.01
CA LEU A 492 6.90 30.88 19.52
C LEU A 492 7.74 31.69 18.52
N LEU A 493 8.73 31.10 17.86
CA LEU A 493 9.52 31.73 16.81
C LEU A 493 8.64 32.12 15.60
N GLY A 494 7.80 31.21 15.13
CA GLY A 494 6.88 31.48 14.03
C GLY A 494 5.88 32.60 14.35
N VAL A 495 5.32 32.59 15.56
CA VAL A 495 4.43 33.65 16.04
C VAL A 495 5.16 34.98 16.15
N ALA A 496 6.40 35.00 16.70
CA ALA A 496 7.21 36.21 16.80
C ALA A 496 7.54 36.80 15.41
N LEU A 497 7.96 35.98 14.46
CA LEU A 497 8.24 36.42 13.07
C LEU A 497 6.97 36.99 12.40
N THR A 498 5.83 36.32 12.60
CA THR A 498 4.55 36.77 12.08
C THR A 498 4.13 38.12 12.73
N ALA A 499 4.32 38.26 14.06
CA ALA A 499 4.06 39.49 14.78
C ALA A 499 4.95 40.66 14.29
N LEU A 500 6.25 40.44 14.08
CA LEU A 500 7.17 41.44 13.50
C LEU A 500 6.67 41.96 12.15
N TYR A 501 6.12 41.10 11.32
CA TYR A 501 5.45 41.52 10.08
C TYR A 501 4.19 42.34 10.35
N VAL A 502 3.27 41.82 11.19
CA VAL A 502 2.00 42.47 11.50
C VAL A 502 2.19 43.87 12.10
N TYR A 503 3.26 44.07 12.87
CA TYR A 503 3.63 45.37 13.43
C TYR A 503 4.52 46.24 12.52
N GLY A 504 4.74 45.82 11.27
CA GLY A 504 5.44 46.63 10.26
C GLY A 504 6.95 46.66 10.38
N ARG A 505 7.55 45.75 11.19
CA ARG A 505 9.01 45.64 11.38
C ARG A 505 9.70 44.84 10.30
N LEU A 506 8.99 43.95 9.61
CA LEU A 506 9.46 43.15 8.51
C LEU A 506 8.59 43.36 7.27
N LYS A 507 9.17 43.17 6.09
CA LYS A 507 8.44 43.15 4.80
C LYS A 507 7.90 41.75 4.50
N ALA A 508 6.86 41.65 3.66
CA ALA A 508 6.16 40.40 3.35
C ALA A 508 7.09 39.28 2.82
N VAL A 509 7.90 39.58 1.79
CA VAL A 509 8.76 38.57 1.14
C VAL A 509 9.82 38.04 2.10
N PRO A 510 10.60 38.85 2.82
CA PRO A 510 11.53 38.36 3.85
C PRO A 510 10.83 37.52 4.93
N THR A 511 9.64 37.94 5.40
CA THR A 511 8.88 37.19 6.40
C THR A 511 8.53 35.79 5.88
N ILE A 512 7.98 35.69 4.66
CA ILE A 512 7.63 34.41 4.06
C ILE A 512 8.90 33.54 3.88
N ALA A 513 10.02 34.12 3.47
CA ALA A 513 11.27 33.39 3.25
C ALA A 513 11.80 32.80 4.58
N VAL A 514 11.80 33.61 5.67
CA VAL A 514 12.28 33.14 7.00
C VAL A 514 11.31 32.12 7.58
N LEU A 515 9.99 32.29 7.43
CA LEU A 515 9.00 31.29 7.84
C LEU A 515 9.13 30.00 7.02
N THR A 516 9.45 30.08 5.71
CA THR A 516 9.75 28.89 4.91
C THR A 516 10.97 28.14 5.45
N LEU A 517 12.02 28.87 5.81
CA LEU A 517 13.22 28.27 6.40
C LEU A 517 12.91 27.67 7.78
N LEU A 518 12.12 28.34 8.61
CA LEU A 518 11.72 27.79 9.92
C LEU A 518 10.95 26.48 9.78
N CYS A 519 9.94 26.43 8.90
CA CYS A 519 9.19 25.20 8.63
C CYS A 519 10.06 24.11 8.03
N LEU A 520 10.96 24.49 7.11
CA LEU A 520 11.89 23.53 6.51
C LEU A 520 12.82 22.90 7.55
N VAL A 521 13.46 23.73 8.41
CA VAL A 521 14.37 23.25 9.46
C VAL A 521 13.63 22.35 10.46
N ASP A 522 12.42 22.77 10.86
CA ASP A 522 11.55 21.97 11.73
C ASP A 522 11.30 20.58 11.16
N MET A 523 10.75 20.53 9.96
CA MET A 523 10.30 19.28 9.34
C MET A 523 11.46 18.43 8.84
N TRP A 524 12.53 19.05 8.31
CA TRP A 524 13.75 18.35 7.91
C TRP A 524 14.40 17.60 9.07
N GLY A 525 14.52 18.28 10.24
CA GLY A 525 15.08 17.67 11.44
C GLY A 525 14.26 16.47 11.93
N VAL A 526 12.92 16.51 11.78
CA VAL A 526 12.07 15.36 12.09
C VAL A 526 12.26 14.24 11.06
N ASN A 527 12.26 14.58 9.77
CA ASN A 527 12.34 13.61 8.68
C ASN A 527 13.66 12.84 8.69
N LYS A 528 14.78 13.50 9.00
CA LYS A 528 16.10 12.85 9.10
C LYS A 528 16.20 11.83 10.24
N ARG A 529 15.24 11.75 11.15
CA ARG A 529 15.14 10.67 12.15
C ARG A 529 14.65 9.36 11.52
N TYR A 530 13.86 9.44 10.43
CA TYR A 530 13.16 8.31 9.82
C TYR A 530 13.71 7.94 8.44
N LEU A 531 14.23 8.92 7.71
CA LEU A 531 14.91 8.72 6.43
C LEU A 531 16.25 9.48 6.45
N TYR A 532 17.31 8.76 6.82
CA TYR A 532 18.66 9.28 7.01
C TYR A 532 19.69 8.55 6.14
N ASP A 533 20.85 9.13 6.00
CA ASP A 533 21.87 8.70 5.03
C ASP A 533 22.43 7.28 5.31
N GLY A 534 22.45 6.84 6.57
CA GLY A 534 22.90 5.49 6.95
C GLY A 534 21.98 4.34 6.51
N GLN A 535 20.76 4.64 6.02
CA GLN A 535 19.85 3.62 5.45
C GLN A 535 20.16 3.32 3.98
N PHE A 536 21.01 4.15 3.35
CA PHE A 536 21.38 3.96 1.95
C PHE A 536 22.61 3.06 1.83
N VAL A 537 22.47 2.03 1.02
CA VAL A 537 23.50 1.01 0.76
C VAL A 537 24.00 1.12 -0.68
N GLU A 538 25.10 0.47 -0.98
CA GLU A 538 25.62 0.38 -2.35
C GLU A 538 24.58 -0.29 -3.27
N LYS A 539 24.50 0.22 -4.50
CA LYS A 539 23.63 -0.37 -5.53
C LYS A 539 24.06 -1.81 -5.81
N GLY A 540 23.10 -2.71 -5.84
CA GLY A 540 23.33 -4.14 -6.00
C GLY A 540 23.20 -4.91 -4.67
N THR A 541 23.25 -4.22 -3.51
CA THR A 541 23.03 -4.88 -2.21
C THR A 541 21.66 -5.56 -2.14
N GLU A 542 20.65 -5.00 -2.80
CA GLU A 542 19.31 -5.57 -2.91
C GLU A 542 19.29 -6.90 -3.68
N MET A 543 20.30 -7.13 -4.50
CA MET A 543 20.48 -8.37 -5.24
C MET A 543 21.30 -9.42 -4.49
N GLN A 544 21.95 -9.06 -3.37
CA GLN A 544 22.79 -10.01 -2.62
C GLN A 544 22.05 -11.27 -2.20
N PRO A 545 20.78 -11.23 -1.72
CA PRO A 545 20.03 -12.45 -1.41
C PRO A 545 19.83 -13.38 -2.60
N PHE A 546 19.98 -12.87 -3.84
CA PHE A 546 19.77 -13.55 -5.10
C PHE A 546 21.06 -13.74 -5.91
N ALA A 547 22.21 -13.35 -5.38
CA ALA A 547 23.47 -13.35 -6.12
C ALA A 547 23.90 -14.75 -6.55
N GLN A 548 23.70 -15.73 -5.69
CA GLN A 548 23.96 -17.14 -5.97
C GLN A 548 22.96 -18.03 -5.22
N PRO A 549 22.50 -19.13 -5.83
CA PRO A 549 21.73 -20.15 -5.13
C PRO A 549 22.59 -20.78 -4.02
N THR A 550 21.96 -21.11 -2.89
CA THR A 550 22.59 -21.88 -1.81
C THR A 550 22.96 -23.28 -2.31
N GLU A 551 23.70 -24.05 -1.51
CA GLU A 551 23.96 -25.46 -1.84
C GLU A 551 22.67 -26.26 -1.92
N THR A 552 21.74 -25.99 -1.03
CA THR A 552 20.38 -26.56 -1.03
C THR A 552 19.64 -26.22 -2.31
N ASP A 553 19.64 -24.95 -2.72
CA ASP A 553 18.97 -24.53 -3.96
C ASP A 553 19.61 -25.20 -5.18
N ARG A 554 20.95 -25.25 -5.25
CA ARG A 554 21.67 -25.91 -6.35
C ARG A 554 21.29 -27.39 -6.50
N TRP A 555 21.23 -28.10 -5.37
CA TRP A 555 20.83 -29.50 -5.36
C TRP A 555 19.39 -29.68 -5.88
N ILE A 556 18.44 -28.84 -5.44
CA ILE A 556 17.05 -28.88 -5.92
C ILE A 556 16.98 -28.57 -7.42
N LEU A 557 17.77 -27.59 -7.91
CA LEU A 557 17.81 -27.18 -9.32
C LEU A 557 18.46 -28.20 -10.27
N GLU A 558 19.02 -29.28 -9.74
CA GLU A 558 19.45 -30.44 -10.55
C GLU A 558 18.25 -31.19 -11.15
N ASP A 559 17.08 -31.14 -10.49
CA ASP A 559 15.83 -31.65 -11.04
C ASP A 559 15.40 -30.80 -12.26
N LYS A 560 15.26 -31.43 -13.41
CA LYS A 560 14.91 -30.74 -14.67
C LYS A 560 13.43 -30.75 -14.99
N ASP A 561 12.61 -31.34 -14.13
CA ASP A 561 11.16 -31.19 -14.26
C ASP A 561 10.79 -29.70 -14.18
N PRO A 562 10.07 -29.14 -15.15
CA PRO A 562 9.76 -27.71 -15.18
C PRO A 562 8.72 -27.29 -14.15
N ASP A 563 8.05 -28.25 -13.50
CA ASP A 563 6.88 -27.91 -12.67
C ASP A 563 6.74 -28.77 -11.41
N TYR A 564 7.50 -28.41 -10.41
CA TYR A 564 7.36 -28.89 -9.02
C TYR A 564 7.41 -27.70 -8.05
N ARG A 565 6.99 -27.92 -6.81
CA ARG A 565 6.99 -26.86 -5.80
C ARG A 565 7.92 -27.19 -4.64
N VAL A 566 8.40 -26.13 -4.00
CA VAL A 566 9.32 -26.17 -2.86
C VAL A 566 8.67 -25.47 -1.67
N LEU A 567 8.74 -26.12 -0.51
CA LEU A 567 8.35 -25.56 0.78
C LEU A 567 9.60 -25.25 1.61
N ASN A 568 9.86 -23.97 1.84
CA ASN A 568 10.99 -23.54 2.65
C ASN A 568 10.55 -23.36 4.12
N LEU A 569 11.00 -24.29 4.97
CA LEU A 569 10.76 -24.30 6.41
C LEU A 569 11.88 -23.57 7.20
N ALA A 570 12.99 -23.23 6.53
CA ALA A 570 14.08 -22.50 7.16
C ALA A 570 13.87 -20.97 7.18
N SER A 571 12.82 -20.50 6.55
CA SER A 571 12.45 -19.07 6.47
C SER A 571 11.05 -18.84 7.05
N ASN A 572 10.65 -17.56 7.12
CA ASN A 572 9.24 -17.24 7.37
C ASN A 572 8.45 -17.46 6.08
N THR A 573 8.05 -18.70 5.82
CA THR A 573 7.49 -19.25 4.58
C THR A 573 6.46 -18.32 3.91
N PHE A 574 5.58 -17.69 4.69
CA PHE A 574 4.49 -16.84 4.17
C PHE A 574 4.78 -15.33 4.26
N ASN A 575 6.03 -14.96 4.55
CA ASN A 575 6.45 -13.56 4.67
C ASN A 575 7.80 -13.26 3.99
N GLU A 576 8.17 -14.06 2.96
CA GLU A 576 9.39 -13.88 2.18
C GLU A 576 9.17 -14.30 0.71
N ASN A 577 10.02 -13.82 -0.21
CA ASN A 577 10.01 -14.18 -1.61
C ASN A 577 11.40 -14.60 -2.14
N ASN A 578 12.35 -14.90 -1.27
CA ASN A 578 13.68 -15.37 -1.69
C ASN A 578 13.57 -16.76 -2.31
N THR A 579 12.74 -17.63 -1.72
CA THR A 579 12.43 -18.96 -2.27
C THR A 579 11.81 -18.86 -3.67
N SER A 580 10.91 -17.90 -3.86
CA SER A 580 10.22 -17.66 -5.15
C SER A 580 11.16 -17.20 -6.27
N TYR A 581 12.35 -16.71 -5.95
CA TYR A 581 13.35 -16.33 -6.95
C TYR A 581 13.99 -17.55 -7.62
N TRP A 582 14.22 -18.62 -6.88
CA TRP A 582 14.89 -19.84 -7.39
C TRP A 582 13.92 -20.95 -7.72
N HIS A 583 12.77 -21.03 -7.03
CA HIS A 583 11.84 -22.14 -7.08
C HIS A 583 10.40 -21.66 -7.18
N LYS A 584 9.50 -22.53 -7.62
CA LYS A 584 8.07 -22.37 -7.43
C LYS A 584 7.73 -22.68 -5.98
N SER A 585 7.30 -21.66 -5.24
CA SER A 585 7.12 -21.77 -3.80
C SER A 585 5.67 -22.05 -3.40
N ILE A 586 5.51 -22.90 -2.39
CA ILE A 586 4.26 -23.05 -1.64
C ILE A 586 3.98 -21.77 -0.84
N GLY A 587 5.04 -21.09 -0.37
CA GLY A 587 4.98 -19.85 0.38
C GLY A 587 5.02 -18.60 -0.48
N GLY A 588 5.34 -17.48 0.17
CA GLY A 588 5.51 -16.18 -0.46
C GLY A 588 5.00 -15.03 0.40
N TYR A 589 5.31 -13.81 -0.02
CA TYR A 589 4.85 -12.58 0.62
C TYR A 589 4.07 -11.72 -0.36
N HIS A 590 2.76 -11.63 -0.18
CA HIS A 590 1.88 -10.74 -0.94
C HIS A 590 0.59 -10.42 -0.19
N ALA A 591 0.24 -9.14 -0.11
CA ALA A 591 -0.94 -8.67 0.63
C ALA A 591 -2.30 -8.99 -0.03
N ALA A 592 -2.29 -9.42 -1.29
CA ALA A 592 -3.49 -9.75 -2.06
C ALA A 592 -3.42 -11.18 -2.64
N LYS A 593 -2.89 -12.15 -1.87
CA LYS A 593 -2.93 -13.57 -2.26
C LYS A 593 -4.38 -14.06 -2.42
N LEU A 594 -4.58 -15.18 -3.11
CA LEU A 594 -5.90 -15.78 -3.27
C LEU A 594 -6.48 -16.19 -1.91
N ARG A 595 -7.76 -15.90 -1.69
CA ARG A 595 -8.41 -16.16 -0.40
C ARG A 595 -8.46 -17.65 -0.09
N ARG A 596 -8.87 -18.47 -1.02
CA ARG A 596 -8.91 -19.92 -0.82
C ARG A 596 -7.54 -20.52 -0.50
N TYR A 597 -6.48 -19.95 -1.06
CA TYR A 597 -5.13 -20.39 -0.72
C TYR A 597 -4.73 -19.98 0.71
N GLN A 598 -5.13 -18.79 1.16
CA GLN A 598 -4.94 -18.39 2.56
C GLN A 598 -5.72 -19.30 3.52
N GLU A 599 -6.95 -19.62 3.18
CA GLU A 599 -7.79 -20.54 3.96
C GLU A 599 -7.17 -21.94 4.02
N LEU A 600 -6.59 -22.41 2.92
CA LEU A 600 -5.83 -23.65 2.87
C LEU A 600 -4.55 -23.60 3.74
N ILE A 601 -3.87 -22.45 3.79
CA ILE A 601 -2.74 -22.25 4.72
C ILE A 601 -3.20 -22.37 6.16
N GLU A 602 -4.31 -21.72 6.53
CA GLU A 602 -4.82 -21.68 7.90
C GLU A 602 -5.31 -23.05 8.38
N GLU A 603 -6.07 -23.76 7.54
CA GLU A 603 -6.75 -24.99 7.92
C GLU A 603 -5.87 -26.25 7.76
N HIS A 604 -4.92 -26.25 6.81
CA HIS A 604 -4.13 -27.45 6.45
C HIS A 604 -2.63 -27.22 6.46
N ILE A 605 -2.11 -26.33 5.59
CA ILE A 605 -0.67 -26.26 5.34
C ILE A 605 0.11 -25.96 6.62
N SER A 606 -0.38 -25.07 7.48
CA SER A 606 0.27 -24.75 8.76
C SER A 606 0.33 -25.97 9.69
N GLY A 607 -0.71 -26.80 9.72
CA GLY A 607 -0.75 -28.06 10.47
C GLY A 607 0.23 -29.07 9.91
N GLU A 608 0.27 -29.25 8.59
CA GLU A 608 1.20 -30.15 7.90
C GLU A 608 2.67 -29.70 8.06
N MET A 609 2.95 -28.39 8.09
CA MET A 609 4.28 -27.86 8.43
C MET A 609 4.70 -28.24 9.84
N ASN A 610 3.80 -28.16 10.82
CA ASN A 610 4.09 -28.59 12.20
C ASN A 610 4.37 -30.10 12.26
N THR A 611 3.65 -30.91 11.49
CA THR A 611 3.89 -32.35 11.34
C THR A 611 5.29 -32.61 10.77
N LEU A 612 5.69 -31.89 9.73
CA LEU A 612 7.04 -32.00 9.15
C LEU A 612 8.12 -31.67 10.18
N PHE A 613 7.96 -30.60 10.97
CA PHE A 613 8.92 -30.25 12.04
C PHE A 613 9.02 -31.29 13.14
N ALA A 614 7.94 -32.03 13.41
CA ALA A 614 7.94 -33.10 14.41
C ALA A 614 8.51 -34.41 13.87
N GLU A 615 8.05 -34.85 12.70
CA GLU A 615 8.28 -36.21 12.21
C GLU A 615 9.58 -36.35 11.41
N VAL A 616 9.94 -35.37 10.57
CA VAL A 616 11.13 -35.49 9.74
C VAL A 616 12.43 -35.64 10.57
N PRO A 617 12.66 -34.83 11.61
CA PRO A 617 13.81 -35.06 12.50
C PRO A 617 13.75 -36.39 13.26
N ALA A 618 12.55 -36.82 13.66
CA ALA A 618 12.36 -38.11 14.35
C ALA A 618 12.67 -39.30 13.44
N ALA A 619 12.40 -39.17 12.13
CA ALA A 619 12.72 -40.15 11.09
C ALA A 619 14.17 -40.03 10.57
N GLY A 620 15.01 -39.18 11.19
CA GLY A 620 16.39 -38.97 10.73
C GLY A 620 16.53 -38.30 9.38
N GLY A 621 15.47 -37.63 8.90
CA GLY A 621 15.43 -36.99 7.59
C GLY A 621 14.89 -37.89 6.45
N ASP A 622 14.50 -39.11 6.78
CA ASP A 622 13.95 -40.07 5.81
C ASP A 622 12.43 -39.87 5.64
N MET A 623 12.03 -39.35 4.49
CA MET A 623 10.61 -39.11 4.16
C MET A 623 9.82 -40.38 3.83
N ASP A 624 10.47 -41.49 3.46
CA ASP A 624 9.78 -42.78 3.25
C ASP A 624 9.23 -43.32 4.56
N SER A 625 9.80 -42.93 5.69
CA SER A 625 9.34 -43.27 7.04
C SER A 625 8.25 -42.33 7.59
N VAL A 626 7.90 -41.25 6.90
CA VAL A 626 6.83 -40.32 7.26
C VAL A 626 5.53 -40.75 6.61
N ASP A 627 4.45 -40.82 7.40
CA ASP A 627 3.15 -41.22 6.90
C ASP A 627 2.59 -40.18 5.90
N ALA A 628 2.49 -40.61 4.61
CA ALA A 628 1.97 -39.79 3.52
C ALA A 628 0.56 -39.25 3.78
N SER A 629 -0.25 -39.93 4.57
CA SER A 629 -1.62 -39.52 4.89
C SER A 629 -1.71 -38.28 5.78
N LYS A 630 -0.59 -37.89 6.41
CA LYS A 630 -0.49 -36.71 7.26
C LYS A 630 -0.15 -35.42 6.49
N LEU A 631 0.17 -35.55 5.19
CA LEU A 631 0.59 -34.45 4.33
C LEU A 631 -0.25 -34.37 3.03
N PRO A 632 -1.58 -34.57 3.09
CA PRO A 632 -2.40 -34.71 1.88
C PRO A 632 -2.36 -33.44 1.01
N VAL A 633 -2.36 -32.24 1.64
CA VAL A 633 -2.41 -31.00 0.91
C VAL A 633 -1.04 -30.65 0.30
N LEU A 634 0.05 -30.86 1.02
CA LEU A 634 1.39 -30.66 0.44
C LEU A 634 1.66 -31.64 -0.70
N ASN A 635 1.18 -32.87 -0.59
CA ASN A 635 1.34 -33.88 -1.65
C ASN A 635 0.54 -33.53 -2.92
N MET A 636 -0.73 -33.07 -2.78
CA MET A 636 -1.55 -32.69 -3.93
C MET A 636 -1.07 -31.37 -4.59
N LEU A 637 -0.39 -30.50 -3.83
CA LEU A 637 0.26 -29.31 -4.36
C LEU A 637 1.60 -29.61 -5.05
N ASN A 638 1.95 -30.87 -5.30
CA ASN A 638 3.22 -31.29 -5.92
C ASN A 638 4.45 -30.69 -5.19
N THR A 639 4.40 -30.69 -3.84
CA THR A 639 5.51 -30.21 -3.02
C THR A 639 6.60 -31.28 -3.01
N ARG A 640 7.49 -31.21 -3.98
CA ARG A 640 8.52 -32.24 -4.21
C ARG A 640 9.73 -32.09 -3.30
N TYR A 641 10.00 -30.88 -2.81
CA TYR A 641 11.16 -30.61 -1.96
C TYR A 641 10.79 -29.76 -0.76
N PHE A 642 11.40 -30.10 0.38
CA PHE A 642 11.38 -29.30 1.61
C PHE A 642 12.79 -28.76 1.87
N ILE A 643 12.90 -27.49 2.27
CA ILE A 643 14.14 -26.90 2.76
C ILE A 643 14.06 -26.82 4.26
N PHE A 644 14.85 -27.64 4.95
CA PHE A 644 14.87 -27.69 6.42
C PHE A 644 16.01 -26.86 7.02
N PRO A 645 15.80 -26.18 8.17
CA PRO A 645 16.87 -25.52 8.92
C PRO A 645 17.69 -26.51 9.70
N LEU A 646 19.00 -26.30 9.75
CA LEU A 646 19.94 -26.97 10.64
C LEU A 646 20.31 -26.06 11.82
N LYS A 647 20.85 -26.63 12.90
CA LYS A 647 21.18 -25.94 14.15
C LYS A 647 22.26 -24.84 13.99
N ASP A 648 23.09 -24.95 12.99
CA ASP A 648 24.15 -24.01 12.64
C ASP A 648 23.72 -22.89 11.70
N GLY A 649 22.43 -22.86 11.35
CA GLY A 649 21.86 -21.89 10.42
C GLY A 649 21.99 -22.30 8.94
N ALA A 650 22.60 -23.44 8.63
CA ALA A 650 22.61 -24.02 7.30
C ALA A 650 21.25 -24.65 6.98
N THR A 651 21.04 -25.03 5.73
CA THR A 651 19.81 -25.69 5.27
C THR A 651 20.13 -27.01 4.57
N VAL A 652 19.18 -27.91 4.60
CA VAL A 652 19.26 -29.19 3.90
C VAL A 652 18.03 -29.42 3.03
N PRO A 653 18.18 -29.90 1.78
CA PRO A 653 17.07 -30.28 0.93
C PRO A 653 16.59 -31.69 1.30
N ILE A 654 15.29 -31.86 1.42
CA ILE A 654 14.66 -33.17 1.64
C ILE A 654 13.66 -33.40 0.51
N ARG A 655 13.79 -34.50 -0.20
CA ARG A 655 12.85 -34.90 -1.24
C ARG A 655 11.61 -35.55 -0.66
N ASN A 656 10.44 -35.13 -1.14
CA ASN A 656 9.16 -35.76 -0.82
C ASN A 656 8.80 -36.81 -1.88
N PRO A 657 8.87 -38.12 -1.58
CA PRO A 657 8.50 -39.17 -2.52
C PRO A 657 6.99 -39.26 -2.72
N HIS A 658 6.18 -38.66 -1.82
CA HIS A 658 4.73 -38.76 -1.84
C HIS A 658 4.04 -37.64 -2.63
N ALA A 659 4.78 -36.70 -3.22
CA ALA A 659 4.23 -35.66 -4.09
C ALA A 659 3.51 -36.30 -5.30
N LEU A 660 2.26 -35.86 -5.56
CA LEU A 660 1.40 -36.49 -6.55
C LEU A 660 1.76 -36.17 -8.01
N GLY A 661 2.73 -35.28 -8.23
CA GLY A 661 3.15 -34.86 -9.56
C GLY A 661 2.29 -33.73 -10.11
N ASN A 662 2.41 -33.48 -11.43
CA ASN A 662 1.75 -32.37 -12.11
C ASN A 662 0.25 -32.57 -12.33
N ALA A 663 -0.15 -33.85 -12.53
CA ALA A 663 -1.55 -34.23 -12.68
C ALA A 663 -1.71 -35.75 -12.52
N TRP A 664 -2.91 -36.18 -12.12
CA TRP A 664 -3.22 -37.61 -11.92
C TRP A 664 -4.70 -37.90 -12.14
N PHE A 665 -5.02 -39.16 -12.44
CA PHE A 665 -6.38 -39.67 -12.44
C PHE A 665 -6.83 -39.97 -11.01
N VAL A 666 -8.12 -39.79 -10.73
CA VAL A 666 -8.76 -40.14 -9.44
C VAL A 666 -9.75 -41.30 -9.67
N ASP A 667 -9.89 -42.14 -8.67
CA ASP A 667 -10.81 -43.29 -8.69
C ASP A 667 -12.24 -42.89 -8.29
N GLU A 668 -12.36 -41.77 -7.55
CA GLU A 668 -13.61 -41.31 -6.96
C GLU A 668 -13.73 -39.78 -6.98
N VAL A 669 -14.94 -39.28 -7.15
CA VAL A 669 -15.29 -37.86 -6.94
C VAL A 669 -16.28 -37.77 -5.76
N LEU A 670 -15.83 -37.16 -4.67
CA LEU A 670 -16.67 -36.83 -3.51
C LEU A 670 -17.28 -35.45 -3.70
N THR A 671 -18.57 -35.43 -4.00
CA THR A 671 -19.33 -34.17 -4.13
C THR A 671 -19.79 -33.70 -2.76
N VAL A 672 -19.61 -32.41 -2.47
CA VAL A 672 -19.95 -31.76 -1.20
C VAL A 672 -20.75 -30.49 -1.41
N ALA A 673 -21.61 -30.15 -0.46
CA ALA A 673 -22.59 -29.09 -0.62
C ALA A 673 -22.02 -27.66 -0.55
N ASN A 674 -20.91 -27.46 0.16
CA ASN A 674 -20.36 -26.12 0.43
C ASN A 674 -18.84 -26.14 0.71
N ALA A 675 -18.26 -24.95 0.74
CA ALA A 675 -16.82 -24.76 0.93
C ALA A 675 -16.29 -25.26 2.31
N ASN A 676 -17.10 -25.21 3.38
CA ASN A 676 -16.71 -25.74 4.67
C ASN A 676 -16.57 -27.27 4.63
N GLU A 677 -17.48 -27.95 3.95
CA GLU A 677 -17.39 -29.39 3.74
C GLU A 677 -16.23 -29.74 2.80
N GLU A 678 -16.00 -28.95 1.75
CA GLU A 678 -14.91 -29.14 0.79
C GLU A 678 -13.55 -29.11 1.50
N ILE A 679 -13.25 -28.06 2.28
CA ILE A 679 -11.98 -27.95 3.00
C ILE A 679 -11.84 -28.98 4.12
N ALA A 680 -12.91 -29.27 4.86
CA ALA A 680 -12.90 -30.27 5.92
C ALA A 680 -12.72 -31.71 5.41
N ALA A 681 -13.19 -32.00 4.19
CA ALA A 681 -13.03 -33.32 3.58
C ALA A 681 -11.56 -33.66 3.30
N LEU A 682 -10.73 -32.68 3.02
CA LEU A 682 -9.28 -32.89 2.75
C LEU A 682 -8.53 -33.51 3.94
N HIS A 683 -9.04 -33.44 5.17
CA HIS A 683 -8.48 -34.16 6.33
C HIS A 683 -8.76 -35.66 6.31
N ARG A 684 -9.69 -36.15 5.47
CA ARG A 684 -10.23 -37.50 5.54
C ARG A 684 -10.06 -38.29 4.26
N VAL A 685 -9.82 -37.61 3.15
CA VAL A 685 -9.63 -38.25 1.83
C VAL A 685 -8.16 -38.41 1.51
N ASN A 686 -7.84 -39.35 0.65
CA ASN A 686 -6.56 -39.40 0.00
C ASN A 686 -6.67 -38.73 -1.39
N PRO A 687 -6.07 -37.55 -1.58
CA PRO A 687 -6.19 -36.81 -2.84
C PRO A 687 -5.64 -37.56 -4.07
N ALA A 688 -4.78 -38.56 -3.87
CA ALA A 688 -4.29 -39.42 -4.92
C ALA A 688 -5.39 -40.32 -5.54
N ARG A 689 -6.51 -40.52 -4.82
CA ARG A 689 -7.59 -41.43 -5.25
C ARG A 689 -8.96 -40.77 -5.30
N THR A 690 -9.22 -39.75 -4.45
CA THR A 690 -10.52 -39.12 -4.31
C THR A 690 -10.39 -37.60 -4.48
N ALA A 691 -11.04 -37.05 -5.52
CA ALA A 691 -11.16 -35.59 -5.67
C ALA A 691 -12.39 -35.07 -4.91
N VAL A 692 -12.23 -34.06 -4.10
CA VAL A 692 -13.34 -33.37 -3.42
C VAL A 692 -13.83 -32.23 -4.28
N VAL A 693 -15.10 -32.21 -4.63
CA VAL A 693 -15.69 -31.24 -5.57
C VAL A 693 -16.96 -30.64 -5.00
N ALA A 694 -17.07 -29.32 -4.98
CA ALA A 694 -18.30 -28.65 -4.59
C ALA A 694 -19.40 -28.87 -5.64
N ASP A 695 -20.67 -28.99 -5.21
CA ASP A 695 -21.85 -29.19 -6.09
C ASP A 695 -21.86 -28.29 -7.32
N SER A 696 -21.43 -27.04 -7.16
CA SER A 696 -21.37 -26.05 -8.25
C SER A 696 -20.41 -26.42 -9.38
N PHE A 697 -19.43 -27.29 -9.13
CA PHE A 697 -18.43 -27.76 -10.10
C PHE A 697 -18.62 -29.21 -10.51
N ALA A 698 -19.51 -29.97 -9.86
CA ALA A 698 -19.69 -31.39 -10.10
C ALA A 698 -19.97 -31.73 -11.58
N ALA A 699 -20.82 -30.94 -12.22
CA ALA A 699 -21.14 -31.11 -13.65
C ALA A 699 -19.96 -30.79 -14.59
N LEU A 700 -19.04 -29.92 -14.19
CA LEU A 700 -17.86 -29.54 -14.97
C LEU A 700 -16.71 -30.52 -14.81
N VAL A 701 -16.56 -31.09 -13.62
CA VAL A 701 -15.53 -32.08 -13.30
C VAL A 701 -15.91 -33.45 -13.82
N GLY A 702 -17.19 -33.79 -13.77
CA GLY A 702 -17.72 -35.08 -14.23
C GLY A 702 -17.63 -36.20 -13.16
N GLN A 703 -17.77 -37.44 -13.62
CA GLN A 703 -17.73 -38.61 -12.74
C GLN A 703 -16.40 -39.39 -12.94
N ALA A 704 -15.80 -39.79 -11.84
CA ALA A 704 -14.61 -40.60 -11.88
C ALA A 704 -14.96 -42.03 -12.42
N VAL A 705 -14.00 -42.57 -13.14
CA VAL A 705 -13.96 -43.98 -13.52
C VAL A 705 -12.62 -44.52 -12.97
N PRO A 706 -12.59 -45.64 -12.26
CA PRO A 706 -11.34 -46.18 -11.76
C PRO A 706 -10.25 -46.25 -12.86
N ALA A 707 -9.09 -45.69 -12.53
CA ALA A 707 -8.00 -45.60 -13.49
C ALA A 707 -7.51 -46.97 -13.89
N ASP A 708 -7.31 -47.19 -15.20
CA ASP A 708 -6.69 -48.41 -15.72
C ASP A 708 -5.17 -48.40 -15.50
N SER A 709 -4.54 -49.53 -15.62
CA SER A 709 -3.10 -49.71 -15.40
C SER A 709 -2.21 -48.97 -16.45
N LEU A 710 -2.78 -48.47 -17.53
CA LEU A 710 -2.10 -47.69 -18.55
C LEU A 710 -2.36 -46.20 -18.44
N ALA A 711 -3.20 -45.81 -17.49
CA ALA A 711 -3.54 -44.42 -17.27
C ALA A 711 -2.30 -43.58 -16.88
N SER A 712 -2.03 -42.56 -17.66
CA SER A 712 -0.89 -41.63 -17.42
C SER A 712 -1.23 -40.21 -17.82
N VAL A 713 -0.66 -39.26 -17.09
CA VAL A 713 -0.72 -37.80 -17.42
C VAL A 713 0.69 -37.27 -17.36
N ILE A 714 1.16 -36.70 -18.47
CA ILE A 714 2.53 -36.22 -18.62
C ILE A 714 2.49 -34.77 -19.06
N LEU A 715 3.11 -33.86 -18.28
CA LEU A 715 3.31 -32.46 -18.67
C LEU A 715 4.32 -32.42 -19.84
N THR A 716 3.90 -31.96 -21.00
CA THR A 716 4.72 -31.89 -22.21
C THR A 716 5.27 -30.48 -22.50
N ALA A 717 4.59 -29.44 -22.04
CA ALA A 717 5.07 -28.09 -22.18
C ALA A 717 4.61 -27.22 -20.99
N TYR A 718 5.52 -26.38 -20.54
CA TYR A 718 5.30 -25.43 -19.45
C TYR A 718 5.63 -24.00 -19.86
N GLN A 719 4.68 -23.12 -19.65
CA GLN A 719 4.84 -21.66 -19.60
C GLN A 719 4.01 -21.15 -18.41
N PRO A 720 4.34 -20.02 -17.79
CA PRO A 720 3.55 -19.50 -16.65
C PRO A 720 2.05 -19.38 -16.95
N ASN A 721 1.69 -19.02 -18.18
CA ASN A 721 0.32 -18.79 -18.64
C ASN A 721 -0.17 -19.84 -19.67
N ALA A 722 0.57 -20.92 -19.90
CA ALA A 722 0.17 -21.98 -20.82
C ALA A 722 0.81 -23.31 -20.44
N LEU A 723 0.00 -24.36 -20.35
CA LEU A 723 0.41 -25.69 -19.94
C LEU A 723 -0.14 -26.69 -20.96
N ALA A 724 0.63 -27.70 -21.31
CA ALA A 724 0.17 -28.79 -22.17
C ALA A 724 0.50 -30.17 -21.56
N TYR A 725 -0.47 -31.05 -21.59
CA TYR A 725 -0.39 -32.40 -21.04
C TYR A 725 -0.76 -33.43 -22.11
N GLU A 726 -0.07 -34.51 -22.10
CA GLU A 726 -0.47 -35.73 -22.81
C GLU A 726 -1.16 -36.65 -21.79
N VAL A 727 -2.40 -37.02 -22.07
CA VAL A 727 -3.24 -37.85 -21.23
C VAL A 727 -3.58 -39.14 -21.97
N THR A 728 -3.29 -40.29 -21.36
CA THR A 728 -3.60 -41.60 -21.92
C THR A 728 -4.38 -42.43 -20.92
N SER A 729 -5.50 -43.01 -21.30
CA SER A 729 -6.29 -43.94 -20.50
C SER A 729 -7.16 -44.82 -21.41
N ALA A 730 -7.29 -46.07 -21.09
CA ALA A 730 -8.17 -46.98 -21.83
C ALA A 730 -9.66 -46.77 -21.49
N THR A 731 -9.94 -46.22 -20.30
CA THR A 731 -11.32 -46.03 -19.80
C THR A 731 -11.74 -44.57 -19.76
N GLY A 732 -10.79 -43.62 -19.86
CA GLY A 732 -11.00 -42.25 -19.54
C GLY A 732 -11.11 -42.02 -18.01
N GLY A 733 -11.61 -40.87 -17.58
CA GLY A 733 -11.82 -40.58 -16.16
C GLY A 733 -11.65 -39.10 -15.81
N VAL A 734 -11.65 -38.81 -14.55
CA VAL A 734 -11.38 -37.48 -14.04
C VAL A 734 -9.92 -37.29 -13.74
N VAL A 735 -9.33 -36.24 -14.31
CA VAL A 735 -7.93 -35.85 -14.06
C VAL A 735 -7.92 -34.60 -13.18
N VAL A 736 -7.17 -34.66 -12.09
CA VAL A 736 -6.84 -33.51 -11.24
C VAL A 736 -5.46 -33.00 -11.65
N PHE A 737 -5.34 -31.69 -11.83
CA PHE A 737 -4.12 -31.00 -12.18
C PHE A 737 -3.63 -30.23 -10.96
N SER A 738 -2.37 -30.39 -10.57
CA SER A 738 -1.74 -29.68 -9.45
C SER A 738 -1.52 -28.21 -9.78
N GLU A 739 -2.58 -27.54 -10.23
CA GLU A 739 -2.58 -26.16 -10.69
C GLU A 739 -3.73 -25.39 -10.04
N ILE A 740 -3.41 -24.19 -9.52
CA ILE A 740 -4.41 -23.37 -8.83
C ILE A 740 -5.54 -22.97 -9.78
N TYR A 741 -6.76 -23.27 -9.39
CA TYR A 741 -7.97 -22.83 -10.11
C TYR A 741 -8.15 -21.33 -9.95
N TYR A 742 -8.34 -20.64 -11.06
CA TYR A 742 -8.71 -19.22 -11.10
C TYR A 742 -9.62 -18.95 -12.32
N PRO A 743 -10.71 -18.18 -12.18
CA PRO A 743 -11.55 -17.83 -13.31
C PRO A 743 -10.78 -17.12 -14.43
N GLY A 744 -10.90 -17.59 -15.66
CA GLY A 744 -10.22 -17.04 -16.82
C GLY A 744 -9.15 -17.95 -17.42
N TRP A 745 -8.76 -19.04 -16.77
CA TRP A 745 -8.09 -20.15 -17.44
C TRP A 745 -9.04 -20.84 -18.40
N ARG A 746 -8.58 -21.15 -19.59
CA ARG A 746 -9.33 -21.88 -20.62
C ARG A 746 -8.67 -23.23 -20.85
N ALA A 747 -9.49 -24.30 -20.87
CA ALA A 747 -9.02 -25.63 -21.18
C ALA A 747 -9.36 -25.99 -22.63
N TYR A 748 -8.49 -26.78 -23.25
CA TYR A 748 -8.68 -27.35 -24.57
C TYR A 748 -8.37 -28.84 -24.52
N LEU A 749 -9.19 -29.62 -25.19
CA LEU A 749 -8.99 -31.04 -25.41
C LEU A 749 -8.83 -31.25 -26.91
N ASP A 750 -7.68 -31.74 -27.35
CA ASP A 750 -7.34 -31.91 -28.76
C ASP A 750 -7.60 -30.64 -29.59
N GLY A 751 -7.23 -29.49 -29.05
CA GLY A 751 -7.43 -28.18 -29.67
C GLY A 751 -8.86 -27.62 -29.61
N LYS A 752 -9.83 -28.34 -29.05
CA LYS A 752 -11.22 -27.90 -28.91
C LYS A 752 -11.44 -27.33 -27.49
N PRO A 753 -12.09 -26.18 -27.34
CA PRO A 753 -12.37 -25.62 -26.03
C PRO A 753 -13.33 -26.55 -25.25
N VAL A 754 -12.98 -26.78 -23.98
CA VAL A 754 -13.74 -27.57 -23.03
C VAL A 754 -13.82 -26.85 -21.70
N GLU A 755 -14.86 -27.15 -20.93
CA GLU A 755 -14.99 -26.63 -19.58
C GLU A 755 -14.15 -27.47 -18.60
N HIS A 756 -13.72 -26.84 -17.51
CA HIS A 756 -13.06 -27.49 -16.40
C HIS A 756 -13.57 -26.91 -15.08
N GLY A 757 -13.46 -27.69 -14.01
CA GLY A 757 -13.93 -27.29 -12.69
C GLY A 757 -12.80 -27.13 -11.68
N ARG A 758 -13.21 -26.84 -10.45
CA ARG A 758 -12.36 -26.81 -9.26
C ARG A 758 -12.56 -28.09 -8.46
N ALA A 759 -11.48 -28.66 -8.01
CA ALA A 759 -11.44 -29.78 -7.08
C ALA A 759 -10.44 -29.50 -5.95
N ASP A 760 -10.54 -30.27 -4.87
CA ASP A 760 -9.62 -30.22 -3.73
C ASP A 760 -9.38 -28.79 -3.22
N TYR A 761 -10.47 -28.02 -3.18
CA TYR A 761 -10.54 -26.64 -2.71
C TYR A 761 -9.84 -25.59 -3.58
N VAL A 762 -8.73 -25.91 -4.23
CA VAL A 762 -7.90 -24.95 -5.00
C VAL A 762 -7.42 -25.45 -6.35
N LEU A 763 -7.56 -26.76 -6.68
CA LEU A 763 -6.97 -27.35 -7.88
C LEU A 763 -7.96 -27.35 -9.06
N ARG A 764 -7.43 -27.57 -10.28
CA ARG A 764 -8.22 -27.75 -11.49
C ARG A 764 -8.52 -29.23 -11.72
N ALA A 765 -9.71 -29.54 -12.19
CA ALA A 765 -10.07 -30.89 -12.61
C ALA A 765 -11.00 -30.88 -13.82
N MET A 766 -10.92 -31.93 -14.64
CA MET A 766 -11.83 -32.13 -15.76
C MET A 766 -11.90 -33.60 -16.13
N GLN A 767 -12.99 -33.99 -16.79
CA GLN A 767 -13.14 -35.31 -17.37
C GLN A 767 -12.41 -35.39 -18.71
N VAL A 768 -11.65 -36.47 -18.90
CA VAL A 768 -10.95 -36.80 -20.14
C VAL A 768 -11.50 -38.14 -20.70
N PRO A 769 -11.86 -38.25 -21.99
CA PRO A 769 -12.36 -39.46 -22.58
C PRO A 769 -11.31 -40.59 -22.63
N ALA A 770 -11.74 -41.77 -22.94
CA ALA A 770 -10.84 -42.91 -23.24
C ALA A 770 -10.03 -42.64 -24.52
N GLY A 771 -8.74 -42.96 -24.48
CA GLY A 771 -7.81 -42.76 -25.60
C GLY A 771 -6.55 -42.01 -25.19
N ARG A 772 -5.84 -41.50 -26.19
CA ARG A 772 -4.70 -40.59 -26.03
C ARG A 772 -5.13 -39.21 -26.48
N HIS A 773 -5.03 -38.23 -25.56
CA HIS A 773 -5.51 -36.90 -25.74
C HIS A 773 -4.46 -35.87 -25.36
N GLN A 774 -4.55 -34.68 -25.96
CA GLN A 774 -3.79 -33.50 -25.56
C GLN A 774 -4.71 -32.57 -24.81
N VAL A 775 -4.35 -32.23 -23.55
CA VAL A 775 -5.02 -31.24 -22.71
C VAL A 775 -4.16 -30.02 -22.62
N GLU A 776 -4.73 -28.86 -22.95
CA GLU A 776 -4.02 -27.58 -22.85
C GLU A 776 -4.80 -26.62 -21.94
N PHE A 777 -4.06 -25.90 -21.11
CA PHE A 777 -4.60 -24.77 -20.33
C PHE A 777 -3.92 -23.47 -20.76
N VAL A 778 -4.71 -22.43 -21.03
CA VAL A 778 -4.21 -21.13 -21.45
C VAL A 778 -4.87 -20.02 -20.63
N PHE A 779 -4.03 -19.13 -20.05
CA PHE A 779 -4.48 -17.94 -19.35
C PHE A 779 -4.28 -16.70 -20.23
N ASP A 780 -5.31 -16.35 -20.98
CA ASP A 780 -5.34 -15.16 -21.87
C ASP A 780 -6.70 -14.46 -21.75
N PRO A 781 -6.85 -13.52 -20.82
CA PRO A 781 -8.12 -12.84 -20.59
C PRO A 781 -8.52 -11.95 -21.78
N GLN A 782 -9.60 -12.28 -22.46
CA GLN A 782 -10.13 -11.50 -23.60
C GLN A 782 -10.50 -10.05 -23.23
N SER A 783 -10.85 -9.84 -21.96
CA SER A 783 -11.12 -8.50 -21.40
C SER A 783 -9.92 -7.56 -21.53
N LEU A 784 -8.68 -8.08 -21.56
CA LEU A 784 -7.48 -7.28 -21.71
C LEU A 784 -7.47 -6.51 -23.04
N HIS A 785 -7.79 -7.17 -24.14
CA HIS A 785 -7.82 -6.53 -25.45
C HIS A 785 -8.88 -5.40 -25.53
N THR A 786 -10.04 -5.64 -24.91
CA THR A 786 -11.11 -4.64 -24.88
C THR A 786 -10.73 -3.42 -24.03
N THR A 787 -10.19 -3.66 -22.82
CA THR A 787 -9.82 -2.58 -21.91
C THR A 787 -8.64 -1.76 -22.43
N GLU A 788 -7.66 -2.40 -23.10
CA GLU A 788 -6.54 -1.70 -23.75
C GLU A 788 -7.03 -0.80 -24.90
N ARG A 789 -7.98 -1.27 -25.74
CA ARG A 789 -8.58 -0.43 -26.80
C ARG A 789 -9.26 0.81 -26.24
N ILE A 790 -10.01 0.66 -25.14
CA ILE A 790 -10.68 1.78 -24.47
C ILE A 790 -9.63 2.74 -23.91
N ALA A 791 -8.57 2.23 -23.30
CA ALA A 791 -7.49 3.04 -22.76
C ALA A 791 -6.80 3.88 -23.86
N TYR A 792 -6.42 3.29 -24.99
CA TYR A 792 -5.83 4.02 -26.11
C TYR A 792 -6.79 5.06 -26.71
N THR A 793 -8.09 4.75 -26.80
CA THR A 793 -9.09 5.73 -27.24
C THR A 793 -9.13 6.94 -26.31
N ALA A 794 -9.12 6.70 -24.99
CA ALA A 794 -9.08 7.76 -23.99
C ALA A 794 -7.81 8.63 -24.09
N PHE A 795 -6.65 8.04 -24.37
CA PHE A 795 -5.42 8.78 -24.67
C PHE A 795 -5.57 9.68 -25.90
N GLY A 796 -6.13 9.15 -26.99
CA GLY A 796 -6.39 9.92 -28.20
C GLY A 796 -7.29 11.14 -27.93
N LEU A 797 -8.34 10.96 -27.13
CA LEU A 797 -9.25 12.03 -26.71
C LEU A 797 -8.55 13.08 -25.83
N LEU A 798 -7.69 12.66 -24.90
CA LEU A 798 -6.89 13.59 -24.08
C LEU A 798 -5.94 14.44 -24.94
N LEU A 799 -5.24 13.81 -25.88
CA LEU A 799 -4.34 14.52 -26.82
C LEU A 799 -5.10 15.50 -27.70
N ALA A 800 -6.24 15.09 -28.27
CA ALA A 800 -7.09 15.97 -29.05
C ALA A 800 -7.58 17.17 -28.21
N GLY A 801 -7.97 16.93 -26.97
CA GLY A 801 -8.32 17.98 -26.02
C GLY A 801 -7.18 18.95 -25.74
N ALA A 802 -5.94 18.48 -25.63
CA ALA A 802 -4.75 19.30 -25.45
C ALA A 802 -4.49 20.19 -26.68
N VAL A 803 -4.58 19.63 -27.87
CA VAL A 803 -4.42 20.39 -29.15
C VAL A 803 -5.48 21.48 -29.24
N ILE A 804 -6.74 21.18 -28.96
CA ILE A 804 -7.84 22.15 -28.95
C ILE A 804 -7.59 23.24 -27.89
N ALA A 805 -7.12 22.90 -26.70
CA ALA A 805 -6.83 23.84 -25.62
C ALA A 805 -5.71 24.82 -26.02
N VAL A 806 -4.62 24.30 -26.61
CA VAL A 806 -3.49 25.11 -27.11
C VAL A 806 -3.94 25.99 -28.26
N GLY A 807 -4.69 25.45 -29.23
CA GLY A 807 -5.24 26.21 -30.35
C GLY A 807 -6.14 27.37 -29.90
N ALA A 808 -7.01 27.12 -28.92
CA ALA A 808 -7.88 28.12 -28.32
C ALA A 808 -7.07 29.22 -27.58
N ALA A 809 -6.01 28.84 -26.87
CA ALA A 809 -5.14 29.77 -26.17
C ALA A 809 -4.36 30.68 -27.14
N VAL A 810 -3.79 30.12 -28.22
CA VAL A 810 -3.10 30.85 -29.28
C VAL A 810 -4.05 31.81 -29.98
N ARG A 811 -5.27 31.35 -30.31
CA ARG A 811 -6.29 32.20 -30.96
C ARG A 811 -6.68 33.39 -30.05
N LYS A 812 -6.86 33.15 -28.76
CA LYS A 812 -7.19 34.21 -27.78
C LYS A 812 -6.06 35.23 -27.68
N LYS A 813 -4.79 34.79 -27.66
CA LYS A 813 -3.62 35.69 -27.64
C LYS A 813 -3.55 36.54 -28.88
N ARG A 814 -3.72 35.96 -30.07
CA ARG A 814 -3.76 36.70 -31.35
C ARG A 814 -4.89 37.75 -31.41
N ILE A 815 -6.08 37.41 -30.88
CA ILE A 815 -7.18 38.38 -30.82
C ILE A 815 -6.84 39.54 -29.89
N GLN A 816 -6.22 39.29 -28.74
CA GLN A 816 -5.78 40.35 -27.82
C GLN A 816 -4.68 41.24 -28.43
N GLU A 817 -3.70 40.68 -29.13
CA GLU A 817 -2.65 41.40 -29.80
C GLU A 817 -3.22 42.28 -30.95
N ASN A 818 -4.16 41.72 -31.73
CA ASN A 818 -4.83 42.49 -32.81
C ASN A 818 -5.76 43.62 -32.27
N CYS A 819 -6.34 43.47 -31.08
CA CYS A 819 -7.09 44.53 -30.43
C CYS A 819 -6.19 45.64 -29.86
N GLN A 820 -5.01 45.32 -29.40
CA GLN A 820 -4.02 46.29 -28.92
C GLN A 820 -3.41 47.09 -30.07
N THR A 821 -3.11 46.44 -31.22
CA THR A 821 -2.61 47.14 -32.45
C THR A 821 -3.63 47.98 -33.20
N LYS A 822 -4.94 47.79 -32.95
CA LYS A 822 -6.00 48.68 -33.49
C LYS A 822 -6.29 49.87 -32.60
N ASN A 823 -5.86 49.89 -31.38
CA ASN A 823 -6.03 50.97 -30.40
C ASN A 823 -4.76 51.83 -30.19
N SER A 824 -3.66 51.44 -30.81
CA SER A 824 -2.42 52.23 -30.98
C SER A 824 -2.42 52.85 -32.38
#